data_c8768c8f1c3e40ec6d8fbbda6e71ef7c
#
_entry.id   c8768c8f1c3e40ec6d8fbbda6e71ef7c
#
_cell.length_a   1.000
_cell.length_b   1.000
_cell.length_c   1.000
_cell.angle_alpha   90.00
_cell.angle_beta   90.00
_cell.angle_gamma   90.00
#
_symmetry.space_group_name_H-M   'P 1'
#
loop_
_entity.id
_entity.type
_entity.pdbx_description
1 polymer ?
#
loop_
_entity_poly.entity_id
_entity_poly.type
_entity_poly.pdbx_seq_one_letter_code
_entity_poly.pdbx_strand_id
1 'polypeptide(L)'
;QVQPEIPFSNYYLEDNKIKNFKFTNILSSSPKSLKITSNTSLDEFSKMSNKIYFHSGKNSSSIENEFHHKKNIEPNYGNNLYFYKSVISKDYLFDGIVHLNKNTHTTKKTNLDTIINFNDLSLGDAVVHQKHGIGRFISIDNIEINNRIREFIRLIYRGNDKLLLPIENLNYISRYGFDDNNLLLDKLGTNDWILRKSSVKKKIRFLANKLLKNAAKRSTINIKEFQYNNSDLEKFNQQFPFVETEDQLNSIEQSLNDLKQDKPSNRLICGDVGFGKTEVALRIACATYLSGFQFVIVVPTTLLAMQHTNTFSERFSVFNIKVACLSRFTSSKEKKEILISLKSGDIQILIATHSLFKKDIEFNNLGTLVIDEEQKFGVDQKEYLINKYPTIHLFSLSATPIPRTLQMSLLGLKDLSIIGTPPSNRISIRTYVQKYESVALISAIKNELERNGQIFIVVPRISHIPFVENEIKKLNIDLSYGVGHSKMKEKDIEDVFISFTKGEIQCLISTNIIESGIDIKNANTLIIFNSNLFGLSQLYQLRGRVGRSNKRAYAYLFHDSEKLINKTALKKLQVLANYENLGSNFQLANEDLEIRGAGNLLGDEQSGHVKDIGIELYQSMLKDEVERQKNNNAEIEDDYDEFEFDAFFEYYIPKNYISDDISRLIIYRKFTNSKNIQELKNVLDEIYDRYGNYPVEVTNLFNLLTIKIKSLTLGISKINIKRNFIDITFKKASQKILDDLIQMAQENIIKMQSSSSIQIKNNDSKDLFYTINLFYKKLGLK
;
A
#
# COMPACT_ATOMS: atom_id res chain seq x y z
N GLN A 1 -4.58 5.57 35.42
CA GLN A 1 -5.87 4.86 35.64
C GLN A 1 -6.44 4.60 34.23
N VAL A 2 -6.21 3.43 33.66
CA VAL A 2 -6.92 2.97 32.48
C VAL A 2 -8.23 2.42 33.01
N GLN A 3 -9.33 3.14 32.85
CA GLN A 3 -10.64 2.53 32.97
C GLN A 3 -10.79 1.55 31.79
N PRO A 4 -11.07 0.27 32.04
CA PRO A 4 -11.44 -0.62 30.95
C PRO A 4 -12.77 -0.11 30.39
N GLU A 5 -12.81 0.19 29.10
CA GLU A 5 -14.01 0.70 28.40
C GLU A 5 -15.18 -0.29 28.38
N ILE A 6 -14.98 -1.52 28.87
CA ILE A 6 -16.00 -2.56 28.96
C ILE A 6 -15.89 -3.23 30.34
N PRO A 7 -16.98 -3.29 31.13
CA PRO A 7 -16.96 -3.96 32.41
C PRO A 7 -16.56 -5.43 32.25
N PHE A 8 -15.73 -5.94 33.13
CA PHE A 8 -15.25 -7.33 33.14
C PHE A 8 -16.40 -8.35 33.09
N SER A 9 -17.59 -7.99 33.54
CA SER A 9 -18.81 -8.80 33.46
C SER A 9 -19.21 -9.20 32.04
N ASN A 10 -18.84 -8.46 31.01
CA ASN A 10 -19.22 -8.77 29.62
C ASN A 10 -18.31 -9.82 28.96
N TYR A 11 -17.19 -10.16 29.59
CA TYR A 11 -16.30 -11.21 29.07
C TYR A 11 -16.66 -12.63 29.56
N TYR A 12 -17.57 -12.76 30.56
CA TYR A 12 -17.86 -14.02 31.25
C TYR A 12 -19.33 -14.46 31.17
N LEU A 13 -20.16 -13.86 30.33
CA LEU A 13 -21.62 -14.00 30.37
C LEU A 13 -22.21 -15.13 29.52
N GLU A 14 -21.52 -16.23 29.29
CA GLU A 14 -22.19 -17.44 28.76
C GLU A 14 -22.24 -18.63 29.70
N ASP A 15 -21.71 -18.53 30.93
CA ASP A 15 -21.87 -19.60 31.94
C ASP A 15 -22.55 -19.08 33.20
N ASN A 16 -23.77 -19.60 33.44
CA ASN A 16 -24.62 -19.31 34.61
C ASN A 16 -24.04 -19.74 35.99
N LYS A 17 -22.71 -19.94 36.08
CA LYS A 17 -22.07 -20.45 37.33
C LYS A 17 -21.19 -19.44 38.07
N ILE A 18 -21.06 -18.18 37.62
CA ILE A 18 -20.23 -17.22 38.36
C ILE A 18 -21.11 -16.15 39.01
N LYS A 19 -21.84 -16.55 40.05
CA LYS A 19 -22.68 -15.64 40.84
C LYS A 19 -21.99 -14.99 42.02
N ASN A 20 -20.73 -15.22 42.34
CA ASN A 20 -20.14 -14.70 43.60
C ASN A 20 -18.65 -14.36 43.46
N PHE A 21 -18.27 -13.43 42.57
CA PHE A 21 -16.93 -12.81 42.63
C PHE A 21 -17.06 -11.41 43.24
N LYS A 22 -16.49 -11.21 44.46
CA LYS A 22 -16.34 -9.90 45.07
C LYS A 22 -15.18 -9.15 44.40
N PHE A 23 -15.50 -8.05 43.73
CA PHE A 23 -14.60 -7.19 42.97
C PHE A 23 -13.57 -6.39 43.80
N THR A 24 -13.44 -6.60 45.09
CA THR A 24 -12.64 -5.75 45.97
C THR A 24 -11.13 -5.96 45.95
N ASN A 25 -10.62 -7.02 45.33
CA ASN A 25 -9.18 -7.35 45.36
C ASN A 25 -8.43 -7.23 44.03
N ILE A 26 -9.06 -6.74 42.96
CA ILE A 26 -8.45 -6.69 41.61
C ILE A 26 -7.64 -5.41 41.35
N LEU A 27 -7.75 -4.41 42.21
CA LEU A 27 -7.19 -3.07 42.00
C LEU A 27 -5.71 -2.88 42.39
N SER A 28 -5.01 -3.92 42.87
CA SER A 28 -3.65 -3.75 43.41
C SER A 28 -2.49 -4.18 42.49
N SER A 29 -2.76 -4.81 41.36
CA SER A 29 -1.66 -5.20 40.42
C SER A 29 -1.98 -4.79 38.99
N SER A 30 -1.19 -3.89 38.43
CA SER A 30 -1.25 -3.56 37.01
C SER A 30 -0.78 -4.77 36.17
N PRO A 31 -1.46 -5.15 35.09
CA PRO A 31 -1.03 -6.23 34.22
C PRO A 31 0.35 -5.90 33.61
N LYS A 32 1.30 -6.83 33.72
CA LYS A 32 2.61 -6.69 33.08
C LYS A 32 2.46 -6.95 31.59
N SER A 33 2.80 -5.98 30.76
CA SER A 33 2.86 -6.17 29.31
C SER A 33 3.97 -7.17 28.98
N LEU A 34 3.62 -8.23 28.24
CA LEU A 34 4.59 -9.18 27.71
C LEU A 34 5.25 -8.58 26.46
N LYS A 35 6.56 -8.48 26.44
CA LYS A 35 7.34 -8.25 25.22
C LYS A 35 7.47 -9.60 24.50
N ILE A 36 6.58 -9.86 23.56
CA ILE A 36 6.61 -11.07 22.75
C ILE A 36 7.18 -10.72 21.38
N THR A 37 8.27 -11.38 21.02
CA THR A 37 8.83 -11.30 19.66
C THR A 37 8.05 -12.27 18.76
N SER A 38 7.98 -11.99 17.48
CA SER A 38 7.24 -12.80 16.48
C SER A 38 7.66 -14.28 16.39
N ASN A 39 8.75 -14.66 17.05
CA ASN A 39 9.32 -16.01 17.06
C ASN A 39 9.15 -16.76 18.40
N THR A 40 8.43 -16.20 19.37
CA THR A 40 8.22 -16.86 20.67
C THR A 40 7.37 -18.11 20.48
N SER A 41 7.91 -19.27 20.86
CA SER A 41 7.22 -20.56 20.70
C SER A 41 6.23 -20.81 21.84
N LEU A 42 5.20 -21.66 21.60
CA LEU A 42 4.28 -22.09 22.66
C LEU A 42 5.00 -22.73 23.85
N ASP A 43 6.18 -23.35 23.61
CA ASP A 43 7.01 -23.95 24.65
C ASP A 43 7.61 -22.90 25.60
N GLU A 44 7.89 -21.69 25.10
CA GLU A 44 8.35 -20.59 25.93
C GLU A 44 7.23 -20.02 26.80
N PHE A 45 5.99 -19.96 26.27
CA PHE A 45 4.82 -19.56 27.05
C PHE A 45 4.47 -20.58 28.14
N SER A 46 4.59 -21.87 27.86
CA SER A 46 4.34 -22.91 28.86
C SER A 46 5.30 -22.86 30.06
N LYS A 47 6.52 -22.30 29.86
CA LYS A 47 7.48 -22.06 30.95
C LYS A 47 7.10 -20.84 31.80
N MET A 48 6.31 -19.91 31.25
CA MET A 48 5.90 -18.67 31.94
C MET A 48 4.63 -18.88 32.77
N SER A 49 3.77 -19.81 32.38
CA SER A 49 2.48 -20.06 33.06
C SER A 49 1.96 -21.46 32.81
N ASN A 50 1.29 -22.02 33.80
CA ASN A 50 0.57 -23.28 33.70
C ASN A 50 -0.78 -23.16 32.98
N LYS A 51 -1.24 -21.95 32.69
CA LYS A 51 -2.50 -21.68 31.98
C LYS A 51 -2.28 -20.62 30.92
N ILE A 52 -2.72 -20.91 29.71
CA ILE A 52 -2.63 -20.01 28.56
C ILE A 52 -4.03 -19.77 27.99
N TYR A 53 -4.43 -18.52 27.89
CA TYR A 53 -5.73 -18.12 27.36
C TYR A 53 -5.56 -17.46 25.99
N PHE A 54 -6.19 -18.04 24.98
CA PHE A 54 -6.25 -17.46 23.64
C PHE A 54 -7.54 -16.68 23.47
N HIS A 55 -7.43 -15.43 23.09
CA HIS A 55 -8.56 -14.55 22.84
C HIS A 55 -8.70 -14.27 21.35
N SER A 56 -9.89 -14.44 20.79
CA SER A 56 -10.18 -14.16 19.38
C SER A 56 -11.65 -13.72 19.24
N GLY A 57 -11.93 -12.91 18.23
CA GLY A 57 -13.30 -12.53 17.86
C GLY A 57 -14.12 -13.69 17.25
N LYS A 58 -13.50 -14.85 16.96
CA LYS A 58 -14.16 -16.06 16.44
C LYS A 58 -14.65 -16.96 17.57
N ASN A 59 -15.58 -17.89 17.24
CA ASN A 59 -16.05 -18.88 18.22
C ASN A 59 -14.92 -19.83 18.66
N SER A 60 -14.94 -20.26 19.93
CA SER A 60 -13.92 -21.11 20.54
C SER A 60 -13.66 -22.40 19.74
N SER A 61 -14.73 -23.08 19.28
CA SER A 61 -14.63 -24.32 18.51
C SER A 61 -13.90 -24.16 17.18
N SER A 62 -14.06 -23.04 16.51
CA SER A 62 -13.35 -22.77 15.25
C SER A 62 -11.86 -22.48 15.46
N ILE A 63 -11.49 -22.01 16.65
CA ILE A 63 -10.10 -21.74 17.02
C ILE A 63 -9.39 -23.05 17.39
N GLU A 64 -10.04 -23.92 18.15
CA GLU A 64 -9.54 -25.25 18.51
C GLU A 64 -9.24 -26.08 17.26
N ASN A 65 -10.20 -26.18 16.33
CA ASN A 65 -10.02 -26.90 15.08
C ASN A 65 -8.87 -26.36 14.22
N GLU A 66 -8.71 -25.04 14.15
CA GLU A 66 -7.62 -24.42 13.41
C GLU A 66 -6.24 -24.67 14.06
N PHE A 67 -6.20 -24.80 15.39
CA PHE A 67 -4.97 -25.11 16.13
C PHE A 67 -4.56 -26.58 15.97
N HIS A 68 -5.50 -27.50 16.01
CA HIS A 68 -5.26 -28.94 15.81
C HIS A 68 -4.87 -29.27 14.36
N HIS A 69 -5.40 -28.55 13.36
CA HIS A 69 -5.04 -28.78 11.95
C HIS A 69 -3.69 -28.20 11.52
N LYS A 70 -3.22 -27.12 12.15
CA LYS A 70 -1.97 -26.45 11.72
C LYS A 70 -0.69 -27.03 12.33
N LYS A 71 -0.77 -27.89 13.32
CA LYS A 71 0.41 -28.54 13.91
C LYS A 71 0.13 -29.99 14.23
N ASN A 72 0.97 -30.88 13.73
CA ASN A 72 1.27 -32.18 14.37
C ASN A 72 1.93 -31.92 15.74
N ILE A 73 1.23 -31.23 16.63
CA ILE A 73 1.65 -31.11 18.03
C ILE A 73 0.99 -32.27 18.72
N GLU A 74 1.80 -33.24 19.09
CA GLU A 74 1.36 -34.25 20.07
C GLU A 74 0.81 -33.52 21.30
N PRO A 75 -0.34 -33.98 21.86
CA PRO A 75 -1.04 -33.28 22.94
C PRO A 75 -0.29 -33.41 24.27
N ASN A 76 0.88 -32.81 24.41
CA ASN A 76 1.58 -32.75 25.69
C ASN A 76 1.19 -31.53 26.54
N TYR A 77 0.30 -30.69 26.05
CA TYR A 77 -0.13 -29.47 26.77
C TYR A 77 -1.37 -29.68 27.64
N GLY A 78 -1.99 -30.86 27.61
CA GLY A 78 -3.09 -31.22 28.50
C GLY A 78 -4.23 -30.20 28.55
N ASN A 79 -4.92 -30.11 29.67
CA ASN A 79 -6.08 -29.24 29.92
C ASN A 79 -5.74 -27.76 30.21
N ASN A 80 -4.56 -27.27 29.81
CA ASN A 80 -4.05 -25.95 30.20
C ASN A 80 -4.20 -24.87 29.11
N LEU A 81 -4.79 -25.21 27.97
CA LEU A 81 -5.09 -24.27 26.89
C LEU A 81 -6.59 -23.93 26.90
N TYR A 82 -6.89 -22.65 26.94
CA TYR A 82 -8.27 -22.15 26.96
C TYR A 82 -8.51 -21.18 25.79
N PHE A 83 -9.64 -21.31 25.12
CA PHE A 83 -10.01 -20.49 23.98
C PHE A 83 -11.25 -19.66 24.29
N TYR A 84 -11.16 -18.35 24.10
CA TYR A 84 -12.26 -17.43 24.39
C TYR A 84 -12.62 -16.57 23.18
N LYS A 85 -13.91 -16.37 22.98
CA LYS A 85 -14.43 -15.37 22.05
C LYS A 85 -14.38 -14.00 22.69
N SER A 86 -13.23 -13.34 22.64
CA SER A 86 -13.03 -11.97 23.10
C SER A 86 -11.87 -11.35 22.35
N VAL A 87 -11.81 -10.03 22.32
CA VAL A 87 -10.73 -9.28 21.66
C VAL A 87 -9.94 -8.55 22.72
N ILE A 88 -8.66 -8.89 22.84
CA ILE A 88 -7.71 -8.14 23.66
C ILE A 88 -6.73 -7.41 22.72
N SER A 89 -6.31 -6.22 23.09
CA SER A 89 -5.46 -5.38 22.23
C SER A 89 -4.01 -5.83 22.17
N LYS A 90 -3.51 -6.43 23.23
CA LYS A 90 -2.11 -6.93 23.36
C LYS A 90 -2.07 -8.16 24.23
N ASP A 91 -1.01 -8.96 24.07
CA ASP A 91 -0.73 -10.07 24.97
C ASP A 91 -0.27 -9.52 26.33
N TYR A 92 -0.70 -10.16 27.41
CA TYR A 92 -0.33 -9.76 28.75
C TYR A 92 -0.29 -10.94 29.72
N LEU A 93 0.46 -10.77 30.81
CA LEU A 93 0.51 -11.68 31.93
C LEU A 93 -0.24 -11.05 33.11
N PHE A 94 -1.28 -11.73 33.60
CA PHE A 94 -2.05 -11.30 34.75
C PHE A 94 -2.25 -12.46 35.71
N ASP A 95 -1.93 -12.27 36.97
CA ASP A 95 -2.04 -13.28 38.05
C ASP A 95 -1.43 -14.64 37.67
N GLY A 96 -0.24 -14.61 37.02
CA GLY A 96 0.45 -15.83 36.56
C GLY A 96 -0.22 -16.55 35.39
N ILE A 97 -1.19 -15.92 34.74
CA ILE A 97 -1.90 -16.46 33.57
C ILE A 97 -1.51 -15.65 32.34
N VAL A 98 -1.09 -16.35 31.27
CA VAL A 98 -0.76 -15.72 29.98
C VAL A 98 -2.00 -15.58 29.14
N HIS A 99 -2.32 -14.36 28.74
CA HIS A 99 -3.40 -14.02 27.81
C HIS A 99 -2.83 -13.64 26.47
N LEU A 100 -3.13 -14.41 25.42
CA LEU A 100 -2.62 -14.21 24.06
C LEU A 100 -3.72 -13.75 23.12
N ASN A 101 -3.42 -12.69 22.36
CA ASN A 101 -4.27 -12.28 21.25
C ASN A 101 -3.89 -13.09 19.99
N LYS A 102 -4.78 -13.94 19.52
CA LYS A 102 -4.53 -14.74 18.32
C LYS A 102 -4.17 -13.89 17.09
N ASN A 103 -4.71 -12.68 16.98
CA ASN A 103 -4.47 -11.81 15.84
C ASN A 103 -3.04 -11.22 15.82
N THR A 104 -2.35 -11.17 16.97
CA THR A 104 -0.95 -10.68 17.06
C THR A 104 0.06 -11.76 16.66
N HIS A 105 -0.30 -13.05 16.76
CA HIS A 105 0.59 -14.17 16.45
C HIS A 105 0.42 -14.73 15.04
N THR A 106 -0.66 -14.42 14.34
CA THR A 106 -0.73 -14.59 12.91
C THR A 106 -0.09 -13.37 12.26
N THR A 107 1.21 -13.42 12.01
CA THR A 107 1.84 -12.48 11.09
C THR A 107 1.11 -12.62 9.75
N LYS A 108 0.05 -11.85 9.55
CA LYS A 108 -0.28 -11.39 8.21
C LYS A 108 0.93 -10.55 7.82
N LYS A 109 1.91 -11.13 7.13
CA LYS A 109 2.67 -10.37 6.16
C LYS A 109 1.59 -9.72 5.32
N THR A 110 1.35 -8.45 5.55
CA THR A 110 0.64 -7.61 4.60
C THR A 110 1.49 -7.70 3.34
N ASN A 111 1.15 -8.66 2.48
CA ASN A 111 1.77 -8.74 1.18
C ASN A 111 1.47 -7.40 0.53
N LEU A 112 2.52 -6.63 0.26
CA LEU A 112 2.44 -5.41 -0.54
C LEU A 112 1.60 -5.64 -1.80
N ASP A 113 1.66 -6.85 -2.36
CA ASP A 113 0.86 -7.29 -3.51
C ASP A 113 -0.66 -7.30 -3.24
N THR A 114 -1.13 -7.42 -1.98
CA THR A 114 -2.57 -7.33 -1.65
C THR A 114 -3.07 -5.89 -1.49
N ILE A 115 -2.18 -4.95 -1.20
CA ILE A 115 -2.52 -3.52 -1.07
C ILE A 115 -2.54 -2.85 -2.45
N ILE A 116 -1.82 -3.38 -3.43
CA ILE A 116 -1.68 -2.87 -4.79
C ILE A 116 -2.49 -3.74 -5.78
N ASN A 117 -3.62 -4.25 -5.37
CA ASN A 117 -4.57 -4.81 -6.31
C ASN A 117 -5.09 -3.67 -7.19
N PHE A 118 -4.48 -3.55 -8.37
CA PHE A 118 -5.04 -2.77 -9.47
C PHE A 118 -6.47 -3.24 -9.70
N ASN A 119 -7.37 -2.29 -9.81
CA ASN A 119 -8.80 -2.51 -9.87
C ASN A 119 -9.18 -3.63 -10.84
N ASP A 120 -10.20 -4.36 -10.45
CA ASP A 120 -10.74 -5.49 -11.18
C ASP A 120 -11.08 -5.10 -12.62
N LEU A 121 -10.79 -6.00 -13.56
CA LEU A 121 -11.20 -5.86 -14.95
C LEU A 121 -12.72 -5.85 -15.03
N SER A 122 -13.27 -4.84 -15.72
CA SER A 122 -14.69 -4.71 -15.98
C SER A 122 -15.01 -4.92 -17.46
N LEU A 123 -16.22 -5.35 -17.75
CA LEU A 123 -16.69 -5.46 -19.14
C LEU A 123 -16.60 -4.11 -19.84
N GLY A 124 -16.00 -4.10 -21.02
CA GLY A 124 -15.79 -2.88 -21.80
C GLY A 124 -14.42 -2.22 -21.57
N ASP A 125 -13.63 -2.65 -20.60
CA ASP A 125 -12.31 -2.10 -20.33
C ASP A 125 -11.33 -2.33 -21.50
N ALA A 126 -10.44 -1.35 -21.71
CA ALA A 126 -9.30 -1.51 -22.57
C ALA A 126 -8.24 -2.38 -21.86
N VAL A 127 -7.79 -3.42 -22.53
CA VAL A 127 -6.80 -4.38 -22.00
C VAL A 127 -5.62 -4.53 -22.97
N VAL A 128 -4.49 -4.92 -22.42
CA VAL A 128 -3.28 -5.16 -23.19
C VAL A 128 -2.95 -6.63 -23.10
N HIS A 129 -2.99 -7.31 -24.23
CA HIS A 129 -2.47 -8.66 -24.35
C HIS A 129 -0.97 -8.62 -24.66
N GLN A 130 -0.16 -9.34 -23.89
CA GLN A 130 1.31 -9.27 -24.00
C GLN A 130 1.85 -9.54 -25.42
N LYS A 131 1.15 -10.35 -26.23
CA LYS A 131 1.53 -10.75 -27.59
C LYS A 131 0.77 -9.99 -28.69
N HIS A 132 -0.49 -9.61 -28.44
CA HIS A 132 -1.40 -9.08 -29.45
C HIS A 132 -1.71 -7.59 -29.31
N GLY A 133 -1.25 -6.95 -28.24
CA GLY A 133 -1.42 -5.52 -28.01
C GLY A 133 -2.76 -5.13 -27.40
N ILE A 134 -3.21 -3.92 -27.70
CA ILE A 134 -4.34 -3.28 -27.06
C ILE A 134 -5.64 -3.74 -27.70
N GLY A 135 -6.50 -4.38 -26.90
CA GLY A 135 -7.84 -4.79 -27.26
C GLY A 135 -8.88 -4.31 -26.24
N ARG A 136 -10.12 -4.70 -26.40
CA ARG A 136 -11.21 -4.41 -25.47
C ARG A 136 -11.83 -5.70 -24.94
N PHE A 137 -11.97 -5.81 -23.63
CA PHE A 137 -12.62 -6.94 -22.96
C PHE A 137 -14.14 -6.84 -23.09
N ILE A 138 -14.79 -7.87 -23.66
CA ILE A 138 -16.23 -7.84 -23.94
C ILE A 138 -17.03 -8.80 -23.07
N SER A 139 -16.57 -10.05 -22.94
CA SER A 139 -17.31 -11.09 -22.23
C SER A 139 -16.45 -12.26 -21.81
N ILE A 140 -16.97 -13.04 -20.88
CA ILE A 140 -16.49 -14.40 -20.60
C ILE A 140 -17.47 -15.34 -21.28
N ASP A 141 -16.98 -16.14 -22.21
CA ASP A 141 -17.81 -17.03 -23.03
C ASP A 141 -17.54 -18.48 -22.68
N ASN A 142 -18.61 -19.25 -22.50
CA ASN A 142 -18.55 -20.69 -22.43
C ASN A 142 -18.68 -21.26 -23.83
N ILE A 143 -17.64 -21.95 -24.29
CA ILE A 143 -17.61 -22.55 -25.63
C ILE A 143 -17.50 -24.06 -25.45
N GLU A 144 -18.39 -24.78 -26.11
CA GLU A 144 -18.34 -26.23 -26.15
C GLU A 144 -17.33 -26.69 -27.23
N ILE A 145 -16.27 -27.36 -26.79
CA ILE A 145 -15.25 -27.92 -27.65
C ILE A 145 -15.14 -29.43 -27.35
N ASN A 146 -15.40 -30.28 -28.34
CA ASN A 146 -15.35 -31.74 -28.16
C ASN A 146 -16.26 -32.25 -27.03
N ASN A 147 -17.50 -31.74 -26.94
CA ASN A 147 -18.49 -32.06 -25.90
C ASN A 147 -18.03 -31.68 -24.49
N ARG A 148 -17.30 -30.59 -24.32
CA ARG A 148 -16.85 -30.07 -23.04
C ARG A 148 -16.93 -28.56 -23.03
N ILE A 149 -17.32 -28.02 -21.88
CA ILE A 149 -17.40 -26.58 -21.66
C ILE A 149 -16.00 -26.06 -21.30
N ARG A 150 -15.56 -25.03 -22.02
CA ARG A 150 -14.36 -24.26 -21.70
C ARG A 150 -14.72 -22.79 -21.62
N GLU A 151 -14.17 -22.08 -20.66
CA GLU A 151 -14.33 -20.64 -20.54
C GLU A 151 -13.20 -19.90 -21.28
N PHE A 152 -13.62 -18.89 -22.04
CA PHE A 152 -12.72 -18.02 -22.79
C PHE A 152 -13.06 -16.55 -22.50
N ILE A 153 -12.02 -15.74 -22.49
CA ILE A 153 -12.16 -14.28 -22.48
C ILE A 153 -12.22 -13.82 -23.93
N ARG A 154 -13.29 -13.10 -24.26
CA ARG A 154 -13.43 -12.49 -25.58
C ARG A 154 -12.87 -11.09 -25.59
N LEU A 155 -11.87 -10.86 -26.44
CA LEU A 155 -11.29 -9.56 -26.74
C LEU A 155 -11.65 -9.13 -28.15
N ILE A 156 -11.95 -7.85 -28.33
CA ILE A 156 -12.15 -7.23 -29.63
C ILE A 156 -11.00 -6.28 -29.93
N TYR A 157 -10.50 -6.36 -31.15
CA TYR A 157 -9.42 -5.57 -31.71
C TYR A 157 -9.93 -4.65 -32.86
N ARG A 158 -9.05 -3.85 -33.43
CA ARG A 158 -9.36 -2.96 -34.55
C ARG A 158 -9.89 -3.76 -35.74
N GLY A 159 -10.98 -3.28 -36.37
CA GLY A 159 -11.65 -3.97 -37.45
C GLY A 159 -12.67 -5.02 -36.99
N ASN A 160 -12.98 -5.07 -35.71
CA ASN A 160 -13.89 -6.04 -35.08
C ASN A 160 -13.33 -7.48 -35.04
N ASP A 161 -12.00 -7.61 -35.17
CA ASP A 161 -11.32 -8.89 -35.03
C ASP A 161 -11.51 -9.41 -33.60
N LYS A 162 -11.73 -10.71 -33.44
CA LYS A 162 -12.01 -11.36 -32.15
C LYS A 162 -10.86 -12.28 -31.77
N LEU A 163 -10.39 -12.13 -30.54
CA LEU A 163 -9.45 -13.07 -29.91
C LEU A 163 -10.17 -13.78 -28.75
N LEU A 164 -10.11 -15.09 -28.74
CA LEU A 164 -10.60 -15.92 -27.62
C LEU A 164 -9.39 -16.41 -26.84
N LEU A 165 -9.23 -15.91 -25.63
CA LEU A 165 -8.16 -16.31 -24.73
C LEU A 165 -8.68 -17.32 -23.71
N PRO A 166 -8.07 -18.52 -23.58
CA PRO A 166 -8.43 -19.46 -22.53
C PRO A 166 -8.27 -18.82 -21.13
N ILE A 167 -9.19 -19.13 -20.22
CA ILE A 167 -9.24 -18.48 -18.89
C ILE A 167 -7.99 -18.73 -18.05
N GLU A 168 -7.33 -19.88 -18.24
CA GLU A 168 -6.07 -20.24 -17.59
C GLU A 168 -4.88 -19.38 -18.02
N ASN A 169 -5.06 -18.58 -19.07
CA ASN A 169 -4.08 -17.66 -19.62
C ASN A 169 -4.42 -16.18 -19.33
N LEU A 170 -5.30 -15.91 -18.36
CA LEU A 170 -5.68 -14.56 -17.95
C LEU A 170 -4.48 -13.70 -17.51
N ASN A 171 -3.42 -14.30 -17.01
CA ASN A 171 -2.18 -13.61 -16.64
C ASN A 171 -1.44 -12.96 -17.82
N TYR A 172 -1.79 -13.27 -19.08
CA TYR A 172 -1.24 -12.58 -20.27
C TYR A 172 -1.99 -11.28 -20.60
N ILE A 173 -3.08 -10.98 -19.89
CA ILE A 173 -3.81 -9.74 -20.03
C ILE A 173 -3.51 -8.83 -18.85
N SER A 174 -3.21 -7.58 -19.15
CA SER A 174 -3.12 -6.48 -18.19
C SER A 174 -4.11 -5.38 -18.53
N ARG A 175 -4.56 -4.61 -17.54
CA ARG A 175 -5.40 -3.44 -17.80
C ARG A 175 -4.58 -2.36 -18.50
N TYR A 176 -5.15 -1.71 -19.52
CA TYR A 176 -4.49 -0.60 -20.21
C TYR A 176 -4.36 0.62 -19.28
N GLY A 177 -5.37 0.85 -18.44
CA GLY A 177 -5.35 1.85 -17.36
C GLY A 177 -5.55 3.30 -17.81
N PHE A 178 -6.07 3.53 -19.03
CA PHE A 178 -6.43 4.85 -19.53
C PHE A 178 -7.87 4.83 -20.05
N ASP A 179 -8.66 5.78 -19.57
CA ASP A 179 -10.04 5.99 -20.03
C ASP A 179 -10.01 6.96 -21.22
N ASP A 180 -9.67 6.45 -22.40
CA ASP A 180 -9.58 7.25 -23.61
C ASP A 180 -10.70 6.83 -24.59
N ASN A 181 -11.72 7.68 -24.73
CA ASN A 181 -12.84 7.44 -25.67
C ASN A 181 -12.37 7.32 -27.13
N ASN A 182 -11.16 7.77 -27.45
CA ASN A 182 -10.53 7.76 -28.75
C ASN A 182 -9.39 6.72 -28.86
N LEU A 183 -9.35 5.71 -27.97
CA LEU A 183 -8.32 4.69 -27.99
C LEU A 183 -8.35 3.91 -29.30
N LEU A 184 -7.25 3.97 -30.05
CA LEU A 184 -7.06 3.15 -31.22
C LEU A 184 -6.62 1.75 -30.80
N LEU A 185 -7.52 0.79 -30.97
CA LEU A 185 -7.21 -0.61 -30.74
C LEU A 185 -6.17 -1.10 -31.77
N ASP A 186 -5.35 -2.06 -31.38
CA ASP A 186 -4.39 -2.70 -32.28
C ASP A 186 -5.10 -3.59 -33.30
N LYS A 187 -4.41 -3.91 -34.39
CA LYS A 187 -4.88 -4.85 -35.41
C LYS A 187 -4.17 -6.19 -35.23
N LEU A 188 -4.92 -7.28 -35.17
CA LEU A 188 -4.35 -8.62 -35.10
C LEU A 188 -3.49 -8.94 -36.31
N GLY A 189 -2.41 -9.66 -36.10
CA GLY A 189 -1.50 -10.12 -37.17
C GLY A 189 -0.54 -9.07 -37.75
N THR A 190 -0.48 -7.84 -37.16
CA THR A 190 0.51 -6.82 -37.55
C THR A 190 1.70 -6.79 -36.60
N ASN A 191 2.86 -6.33 -37.12
CA ASN A 191 4.09 -6.20 -36.31
C ASN A 191 4.15 -4.89 -35.47
N ASP A 192 3.16 -4.01 -35.59
CA ASP A 192 3.17 -2.68 -34.96
C ASP A 192 3.31 -2.76 -33.45
N TRP A 193 2.58 -3.70 -32.83
CA TRP A 193 2.68 -3.97 -31.40
C TRP A 193 4.08 -4.43 -30.98
N ILE A 194 4.66 -5.38 -31.71
CA ILE A 194 5.99 -5.93 -31.42
C ILE A 194 7.04 -4.83 -31.47
N LEU A 195 6.97 -3.95 -32.48
CA LEU A 195 7.89 -2.82 -32.63
C LEU A 195 7.75 -1.81 -31.48
N ARG A 196 6.52 -1.44 -31.11
CA ARG A 196 6.27 -0.55 -29.97
C ARG A 196 6.79 -1.15 -28.66
N LYS A 197 6.44 -2.40 -28.36
CA LYS A 197 6.89 -3.11 -27.16
C LYS A 197 8.41 -3.17 -27.08
N SER A 198 9.09 -3.48 -28.18
CA SER A 198 10.56 -3.56 -28.24
C SER A 198 11.24 -2.20 -28.02
N SER A 199 10.65 -1.11 -28.55
CA SER A 199 11.12 0.25 -28.33
C SER A 199 11.02 0.64 -26.85
N VAL A 200 9.88 0.38 -26.24
CA VAL A 200 9.67 0.65 -24.80
C VAL A 200 10.60 -0.21 -23.94
N LYS A 201 10.82 -1.47 -24.27
CA LYS A 201 11.75 -2.37 -23.56
C LYS A 201 13.18 -1.82 -23.53
N LYS A 202 13.70 -1.29 -24.65
CA LYS A 202 15.03 -0.66 -24.70
C LYS A 202 15.14 0.52 -23.72
N LYS A 203 14.07 1.33 -23.61
CA LYS A 203 14.04 2.48 -22.72
C LYS A 203 13.90 2.08 -21.24
N ILE A 204 13.10 1.05 -20.96
CA ILE A 204 13.01 0.43 -19.64
C ILE A 204 14.37 -0.07 -19.17
N ARG A 205 15.12 -0.74 -20.06
CA ARG A 205 16.48 -1.24 -19.77
C ARG A 205 17.44 -0.09 -19.40
N PHE A 206 17.40 1.01 -20.14
CA PHE A 206 18.19 2.20 -19.84
C PHE A 206 17.81 2.81 -18.48
N LEU A 207 16.51 2.91 -18.19
CA LEU A 207 16.01 3.41 -16.92
C LEU A 207 16.42 2.51 -15.74
N ALA A 208 16.23 1.20 -15.87
CA ALA A 208 16.63 0.23 -14.85
C ALA A 208 18.13 0.32 -14.53
N ASN A 209 18.98 0.41 -15.55
CA ASN A 209 20.41 0.63 -15.37
C ASN A 209 20.74 1.91 -14.59
N LYS A 210 20.07 3.02 -14.92
CA LYS A 210 20.28 4.31 -14.22
C LYS A 210 19.85 4.20 -12.74
N LEU A 211 18.70 3.59 -12.47
CA LEU A 211 18.17 3.41 -11.13
C LEU A 211 19.07 2.51 -10.27
N LEU A 212 19.50 1.37 -10.83
CA LEU A 212 20.37 0.43 -10.13
C LEU A 212 21.77 1.02 -9.88
N LYS A 213 22.32 1.76 -10.83
CA LYS A 213 23.62 2.42 -10.64
C LYS A 213 23.59 3.43 -9.48
N ASN A 214 22.48 4.16 -9.33
CA ASN A 214 22.31 5.09 -8.20
C ASN A 214 22.11 4.35 -6.87
N ALA A 215 21.35 3.24 -6.86
CA ALA A 215 21.17 2.41 -5.69
C ALA A 215 22.48 1.69 -5.28
N ALA A 216 23.20 1.14 -6.25
CA ALA A 216 24.47 0.45 -6.02
C ALA A 216 25.55 1.35 -5.41
N LYS A 217 25.61 2.64 -5.83
CA LYS A 217 26.55 3.60 -5.23
C LYS A 217 26.35 3.75 -3.72
N ARG A 218 25.11 3.71 -3.23
CA ARG A 218 24.83 3.82 -1.78
C ARG A 218 25.05 2.50 -1.04
N SER A 219 24.74 1.38 -1.66
CA SER A 219 24.91 0.06 -1.03
C SER A 219 26.37 -0.34 -0.79
N THR A 220 27.33 0.33 -1.46
CA THR A 220 28.78 0.10 -1.27
C THR A 220 29.40 1.01 -0.19
N ILE A 221 28.66 1.96 0.35
CA ILE A 221 29.14 2.88 1.38
C ILE A 221 28.92 2.23 2.75
N ASN A 222 29.99 2.01 3.50
CA ASN A 222 29.90 1.59 4.88
C ASN A 222 29.83 2.81 5.79
N ILE A 223 28.90 2.79 6.74
CA ILE A 223 28.68 3.84 7.73
C ILE A 223 28.79 3.27 9.14
N LYS A 224 28.98 4.14 10.10
CA LYS A 224 28.93 3.75 11.50
C LYS A 224 27.49 3.52 11.92
N GLU A 225 27.22 2.35 12.49
CA GLU A 225 25.92 2.02 13.08
C GLU A 225 25.55 3.00 14.19
N PHE A 226 24.28 3.38 14.27
CA PHE A 226 23.79 4.22 15.35
C PHE A 226 23.65 3.41 16.63
N GLN A 227 24.35 3.84 17.65
CA GLN A 227 24.32 3.22 18.98
C GLN A 227 23.69 4.18 19.98
N TYR A 228 22.60 3.81 20.58
CA TYR A 228 21.88 4.60 21.57
C TYR A 228 21.35 3.75 22.72
N ASN A 229 21.17 4.40 23.88
CA ASN A 229 20.60 3.74 25.04
C ASN A 229 19.08 3.61 24.89
N ASN A 230 18.59 2.38 24.96
CA ASN A 230 17.16 2.11 24.86
C ASN A 230 16.36 2.75 26.00
N SER A 231 16.91 2.91 27.21
CA SER A 231 16.20 3.52 28.34
C SER A 231 15.86 5.00 28.08
N ASP A 232 16.74 5.74 27.41
CA ASP A 232 16.50 7.16 27.13
C ASP A 232 15.51 7.32 25.96
N LEU A 233 15.57 6.42 24.98
CA LEU A 233 14.55 6.35 23.94
C LEU A 233 13.17 6.00 24.53
N GLU A 234 13.11 5.09 25.50
CA GLU A 234 11.85 4.74 26.20
C GLU A 234 11.28 5.92 26.97
N LYS A 235 12.11 6.71 27.68
CA LYS A 235 11.65 7.95 28.34
C LYS A 235 11.02 8.92 27.36
N PHE A 236 11.64 9.09 26.17
CA PHE A 236 11.08 9.90 25.09
C PHE A 236 9.75 9.35 24.57
N ASN A 237 9.66 8.03 24.44
CA ASN A 237 8.46 7.34 23.98
C ASN A 237 7.27 7.53 24.91
N GLN A 238 7.50 7.51 26.23
CA GLN A 238 6.46 7.68 27.26
C GLN A 238 5.79 9.05 27.25
N GLN A 239 6.42 10.06 26.64
CA GLN A 239 5.83 11.40 26.50
C GLN A 239 4.76 11.48 25.40
N PHE A 240 4.64 10.47 24.57
CA PHE A 240 3.61 10.46 23.52
C PHE A 240 2.23 10.27 24.16
N PRO A 241 1.31 11.25 24.02
CA PRO A 241 0.05 11.25 24.77
C PRO A 241 -1.00 10.28 24.21
N PHE A 242 -0.71 9.59 23.14
CA PHE A 242 -1.63 8.68 22.46
C PHE A 242 -1.11 7.24 22.48
N VAL A 243 -2.01 6.29 22.23
CA VAL A 243 -1.63 4.89 22.01
C VAL A 243 -1.33 4.71 20.53
N GLU A 244 -0.13 4.20 20.22
CA GLU A 244 0.29 3.93 18.86
C GLU A 244 -0.53 2.78 18.25
N THR A 245 -0.83 2.89 16.96
CA THR A 245 -1.38 1.78 16.19
C THR A 245 -0.28 0.76 15.87
N GLU A 246 -0.67 -0.47 15.55
CA GLU A 246 0.28 -1.52 15.15
C GLU A 246 1.15 -1.10 13.95
N ASP A 247 0.56 -0.46 12.96
CA ASP A 247 1.29 0.03 11.78
C ASP A 247 2.28 1.15 12.14
N GLN A 248 1.93 2.02 13.09
CA GLN A 248 2.86 3.04 13.59
C GLN A 248 4.04 2.40 14.30
N LEU A 249 3.80 1.42 15.19
CA LEU A 249 4.86 0.69 15.89
C LEU A 249 5.78 -0.04 14.90
N ASN A 250 5.20 -0.74 13.92
CA ASN A 250 5.97 -1.43 12.87
C ASN A 250 6.83 -0.44 12.05
N SER A 251 6.27 0.72 11.70
CA SER A 251 6.99 1.75 10.94
C SER A 251 8.14 2.36 11.76
N ILE A 252 7.94 2.57 13.06
CA ILE A 252 8.97 3.04 13.99
C ILE A 252 10.06 1.98 14.11
N GLU A 253 9.71 0.73 14.38
CA GLU A 253 10.68 -0.37 14.54
C GLU A 253 11.52 -0.56 13.28
N GLN A 254 10.90 -0.61 12.11
CA GLN A 254 11.60 -0.71 10.83
C GLN A 254 12.57 0.45 10.62
N SER A 255 12.15 1.68 10.93
CA SER A 255 12.99 2.87 10.78
C SER A 255 14.17 2.89 11.76
N LEU A 256 13.95 2.45 13.00
CA LEU A 256 15.00 2.34 14.01
C LEU A 256 16.00 1.20 13.69
N ASN A 257 15.52 0.11 13.08
CA ASN A 257 16.37 -0.97 12.59
C ASN A 257 17.24 -0.52 11.41
N ASP A 258 16.72 0.35 10.53
CA ASP A 258 17.52 0.94 9.45
C ASP A 258 18.70 1.76 9.99
N LEU A 259 18.52 2.50 11.09
CA LEU A 259 19.60 3.29 11.70
C LEU A 259 20.73 2.42 12.30
N LYS A 260 20.43 1.15 12.63
CA LYS A 260 21.40 0.19 13.18
C LYS A 260 22.19 -0.57 12.10
N GLN A 261 21.90 -0.30 10.82
CA GLN A 261 22.62 -0.95 9.72
C GLN A 261 23.94 -0.24 9.43
N ASP A 262 24.90 -0.99 8.90
CA ASP A 262 26.19 -0.49 8.44
C ASP A 262 26.15 0.22 7.08
N LYS A 263 24.94 0.41 6.52
CA LYS A 263 24.71 1.04 5.21
C LYS A 263 23.65 2.14 5.30
N PRO A 264 23.80 3.22 4.49
CA PRO A 264 22.83 4.30 4.47
C PRO A 264 21.48 3.81 3.93
N SER A 265 20.45 3.88 4.77
CA SER A 265 19.08 3.49 4.40
C SER A 265 18.37 4.54 3.54
N ASN A 266 17.35 4.10 2.80
CA ASN A 266 16.47 4.97 2.05
C ASN A 266 15.03 4.43 2.15
N ARG A 267 14.26 4.98 3.11
CA ARG A 267 12.91 4.50 3.40
C ARG A 267 11.84 5.54 3.09
N LEU A 268 10.75 5.06 2.46
CA LEU A 268 9.51 5.82 2.29
C LEU A 268 8.51 5.40 3.36
N ILE A 269 8.03 6.36 4.14
CA ILE A 269 6.98 6.15 5.15
C ILE A 269 5.70 6.76 4.59
N CYS A 270 4.78 5.89 4.18
CA CYS A 270 3.48 6.27 3.65
C CYS A 270 2.40 6.14 4.71
N GLY A 271 1.53 7.12 4.81
CA GLY A 271 0.36 7.06 5.70
C GLY A 271 -0.53 8.25 5.44
N ASP A 272 -1.82 8.12 5.70
CA ASP A 272 -2.77 9.19 5.47
C ASP A 272 -2.48 10.43 6.32
N VAL A 273 -3.10 11.54 5.97
CA VAL A 273 -2.98 12.79 6.75
C VAL A 273 -3.46 12.53 8.18
N GLY A 274 -2.64 12.84 9.19
CA GLY A 274 -2.97 12.63 10.61
C GLY A 274 -2.81 11.19 11.11
N PHE A 275 -2.15 10.28 10.36
CA PHE A 275 -1.84 8.91 10.80
C PHE A 275 -0.54 8.81 11.60
N GLY A 276 0.03 9.90 12.06
CA GLY A 276 1.16 9.92 12.98
C GLY A 276 2.54 9.79 12.33
N LYS A 277 2.69 10.09 11.02
CA LYS A 277 4.01 10.12 10.35
C LYS A 277 5.04 11.00 11.07
N THR A 278 4.60 12.12 11.65
CA THR A 278 5.45 13.03 12.42
C THR A 278 6.01 12.36 13.68
N GLU A 279 5.24 11.48 14.34
CA GLU A 279 5.73 10.75 15.50
C GLU A 279 6.85 9.78 15.11
N VAL A 280 6.74 9.12 13.95
CA VAL A 280 7.84 8.28 13.41
C VAL A 280 9.11 9.13 13.20
N ALA A 281 8.96 10.32 12.61
CA ALA A 281 10.09 11.25 12.44
C ALA A 281 10.71 11.70 13.77
N LEU A 282 9.90 11.94 14.80
CA LEU A 282 10.37 12.29 16.16
C LEU A 282 11.18 11.14 16.79
N ARG A 283 10.74 9.88 16.63
CA ARG A 283 11.48 8.71 17.14
C ARG A 283 12.83 8.52 16.40
N ILE A 284 12.83 8.73 15.07
CA ILE A 284 14.06 8.73 14.27
C ILE A 284 15.00 9.84 14.73
N ALA A 285 14.48 11.05 14.97
CA ALA A 285 15.25 12.20 15.44
C ALA A 285 15.89 11.93 16.82
N CYS A 286 15.12 11.33 17.74
CA CYS A 286 15.61 10.96 19.06
C CYS A 286 16.74 9.93 18.99
N ALA A 287 16.58 8.86 18.22
CA ALA A 287 17.61 7.85 18.04
C ALA A 287 18.88 8.43 17.38
N THR A 288 18.72 9.33 16.41
CA THR A 288 19.82 10.04 15.75
C THR A 288 20.61 10.89 16.75
N TYR A 289 19.89 11.70 17.54
CA TYR A 289 20.49 12.55 18.58
C TYR A 289 21.24 11.73 19.63
N LEU A 290 20.59 10.70 20.19
CA LEU A 290 21.19 9.82 21.20
C LEU A 290 22.47 9.10 20.70
N SER A 291 22.59 8.94 19.38
CA SER A 291 23.78 8.37 18.72
C SER A 291 24.88 9.40 18.44
N GLY A 292 24.69 10.69 18.80
CA GLY A 292 25.67 11.76 18.60
C GLY A 292 25.71 12.33 17.17
N PHE A 293 24.66 12.12 16.37
CA PHE A 293 24.55 12.65 15.02
C PHE A 293 23.54 13.80 14.93
N GLN A 294 23.73 14.64 13.93
CA GLN A 294 22.78 15.72 13.62
C GLN A 294 21.60 15.18 12.79
N PHE A 295 20.42 15.67 13.09
CA PHE A 295 19.17 15.37 12.42
C PHE A 295 18.61 16.58 11.71
N VAL A 296 18.13 16.38 10.49
CA VAL A 296 17.46 17.43 9.70
C VAL A 296 16.12 16.93 9.18
N ILE A 297 15.07 17.74 9.37
CA ILE A 297 13.81 17.56 8.67
C ILE A 297 13.53 18.74 7.75
N VAL A 298 13.21 18.42 6.48
CA VAL A 298 12.86 19.40 5.46
C VAL A 298 11.37 19.37 5.22
N VAL A 299 10.75 20.53 5.25
CA VAL A 299 9.30 20.71 5.08
C VAL A 299 9.01 21.74 3.97
N PRO A 300 7.86 21.62 3.27
CA PRO A 300 7.59 22.45 2.09
C PRO A 300 7.27 23.91 2.40
N THR A 301 6.75 24.22 3.58
CA THR A 301 6.27 25.56 3.92
C THR A 301 6.80 26.06 5.25
N THR A 302 6.84 27.38 5.40
CA THR A 302 7.29 28.06 6.63
C THR A 302 6.36 27.79 7.80
N LEU A 303 5.05 27.77 7.58
CA LEU A 303 4.06 27.44 8.62
C LEU A 303 4.26 26.01 9.16
N LEU A 304 4.51 25.06 8.28
CA LEU A 304 4.80 23.69 8.69
C LEU A 304 6.14 23.61 9.45
N ALA A 305 7.14 24.42 9.02
CA ALA A 305 8.41 24.50 9.74
C ALA A 305 8.22 25.02 11.17
N MET A 306 7.41 26.06 11.37
CA MET A 306 7.07 26.57 12.70
C MET A 306 6.34 25.54 13.54
N GLN A 307 5.34 24.85 12.99
CA GLN A 307 4.59 23.80 13.66
C GLN A 307 5.50 22.65 14.11
N HIS A 308 6.36 22.15 13.22
CA HIS A 308 7.34 21.12 13.57
C HIS A 308 8.33 21.63 14.62
N THR A 309 8.79 22.89 14.51
CA THR A 309 9.68 23.48 15.52
C THR A 309 9.07 23.45 16.89
N ASN A 310 7.81 23.87 17.03
CA ASN A 310 7.10 23.83 18.29
C ASN A 310 6.97 22.40 18.84
N THR A 311 6.50 21.46 17.99
CA THR A 311 6.32 20.06 18.37
C THR A 311 7.64 19.39 18.76
N PHE A 312 8.71 19.62 17.99
CA PHE A 312 10.03 19.08 18.31
C PHE A 312 10.61 19.70 19.56
N SER A 313 10.50 21.02 19.73
CA SER A 313 10.98 21.73 20.94
C SER A 313 10.28 21.24 22.20
N GLU A 314 8.95 21.02 22.15
CA GLU A 314 8.17 20.50 23.25
C GLU A 314 8.63 19.08 23.61
N ARG A 315 8.74 18.18 22.62
CA ARG A 315 9.10 16.78 22.84
C ARG A 315 10.57 16.59 23.26
N PHE A 316 11.49 17.43 22.79
CA PHE A 316 12.90 17.38 23.13
C PHE A 316 13.29 18.21 24.35
N SER A 317 12.33 18.89 24.98
CA SER A 317 12.54 19.65 26.22
C SER A 317 13.13 18.82 27.35
N VAL A 318 12.81 17.52 27.43
CA VAL A 318 13.36 16.55 28.40
C VAL A 318 14.88 16.40 28.30
N PHE A 319 15.45 16.56 27.10
CA PHE A 319 16.88 16.48 26.90
C PHE A 319 17.57 17.83 26.91
N ASN A 320 16.81 18.93 27.15
CA ASN A 320 17.29 20.31 27.11
C ASN A 320 18.04 20.69 25.81
N ILE A 321 17.55 20.18 24.68
CA ILE A 321 18.15 20.36 23.36
C ILE A 321 17.58 21.57 22.64
N LYS A 322 18.45 22.34 22.00
CA LYS A 322 18.04 23.46 21.15
C LYS A 322 17.63 22.95 19.75
N VAL A 323 16.35 23.07 19.43
CA VAL A 323 15.81 22.85 18.09
C VAL A 323 15.90 24.16 17.31
N ALA A 324 16.54 24.14 16.13
CA ALA A 324 16.67 25.30 15.28
C ALA A 324 15.73 25.23 14.07
N CYS A 325 15.26 26.40 13.64
CA CYS A 325 14.43 26.55 12.46
C CYS A 325 15.13 27.42 11.41
N LEU A 326 15.32 26.87 10.20
CA LEU A 326 15.88 27.60 9.08
C LEU A 326 14.83 27.76 7.99
N SER A 327 14.16 28.89 8.01
CA SER A 327 13.11 29.22 7.05
C SER A 327 13.37 30.59 6.43
N ARG A 328 12.43 31.06 5.62
CA ARG A 328 12.51 32.41 5.03
C ARG A 328 12.37 33.51 6.08
N PHE A 329 11.74 33.23 7.22
CA PHE A 329 11.55 34.20 8.31
C PHE A 329 12.71 34.28 9.28
N THR A 330 13.67 33.38 9.19
CA THR A 330 14.88 33.43 9.99
C THR A 330 15.67 34.71 9.58
N SER A 331 15.86 35.63 10.51
CA SER A 331 16.59 36.86 10.25
C SER A 331 18.01 36.57 9.76
N SER A 332 18.62 37.53 9.04
CA SER A 332 19.97 37.35 8.53
C SER A 332 21.02 37.14 9.63
N LYS A 333 20.79 37.71 10.82
CA LYS A 333 21.62 37.51 12.00
C LYS A 333 21.48 36.12 12.56
N GLU A 334 20.24 35.69 12.86
CA GLU A 334 19.95 34.35 13.35
C GLU A 334 20.40 33.26 12.38
N LYS A 335 20.25 33.49 11.07
CA LYS A 335 20.72 32.57 10.06
C LYS A 335 22.24 32.34 10.15
N LYS A 336 23.03 33.40 10.33
CA LYS A 336 24.48 33.27 10.50
C LYS A 336 24.83 32.50 11.77
N GLU A 337 24.13 32.77 12.87
CA GLU A 337 24.31 32.07 14.14
C GLU A 337 23.99 30.59 14.00
N ILE A 338 22.86 30.24 13.33
CA ILE A 338 22.46 28.86 13.07
C ILE A 338 23.52 28.14 12.20
N LEU A 339 24.03 28.78 11.15
CA LEU A 339 25.03 28.16 10.28
C LEU A 339 26.35 27.88 11.02
N ILE A 340 26.78 28.80 11.89
CA ILE A 340 27.98 28.60 12.73
C ILE A 340 27.72 27.43 13.70
N SER A 341 26.57 27.40 14.38
CA SER A 341 26.23 26.36 15.36
C SER A 341 25.96 24.99 14.72
N LEU A 342 25.56 24.92 13.47
CA LEU A 342 25.47 23.66 12.71
C LEU A 342 26.87 23.11 12.39
N LYS A 343 27.80 24.00 12.03
CA LYS A 343 29.18 23.61 11.71
C LYS A 343 29.97 23.21 12.96
N SER A 344 29.72 23.84 14.12
CA SER A 344 30.33 23.44 15.40
C SER A 344 29.70 22.18 15.98
N GLY A 345 28.47 21.82 15.61
CA GLY A 345 27.71 20.68 16.16
C GLY A 345 26.86 21.04 17.38
N ASP A 346 26.75 22.34 17.76
CA ASP A 346 25.92 22.79 18.89
C ASP A 346 24.42 22.64 18.62
N ILE A 347 24.01 22.70 17.35
CA ILE A 347 22.65 22.40 16.92
C ILE A 347 22.60 20.97 16.41
N GLN A 348 21.86 20.11 17.11
CA GLN A 348 21.68 18.70 16.75
C GLN A 348 20.42 18.46 15.94
N ILE A 349 19.39 19.30 16.09
CA ILE A 349 18.11 19.16 15.38
C ILE A 349 17.82 20.43 14.61
N LEU A 350 17.69 20.31 13.28
CA LEU A 350 17.34 21.39 12.38
C LEU A 350 16.04 21.08 11.65
N ILE A 351 15.12 22.04 11.69
CA ILE A 351 13.92 22.05 10.84
C ILE A 351 14.12 23.11 9.76
N ALA A 352 14.00 22.72 8.50
CA ALA A 352 14.31 23.63 7.41
C ALA A 352 13.26 23.57 6.28
N THR A 353 13.12 24.66 5.55
CA THR A 353 12.39 24.70 4.28
C THR A 353 13.35 24.54 3.10
N HIS A 354 12.95 24.90 1.89
CA HIS A 354 13.82 24.93 0.69
C HIS A 354 15.13 25.72 0.90
N SER A 355 15.24 26.53 1.95
CA SER A 355 16.46 27.22 2.33
C SER A 355 17.65 26.29 2.59
N LEU A 356 17.41 25.02 2.91
CA LEU A 356 18.44 24.00 3.13
C LEU A 356 19.25 23.69 1.87
N PHE A 357 18.66 23.82 0.69
CA PHE A 357 19.33 23.48 -0.59
C PHE A 357 20.28 24.56 -1.10
N LYS A 358 20.56 25.58 -0.31
CA LYS A 358 21.57 26.60 -0.64
C LYS A 358 22.99 26.08 -0.38
N LYS A 359 23.95 26.50 -1.21
CA LYS A 359 25.33 25.94 -1.23
C LYS A 359 26.13 26.14 0.07
N ASP A 360 25.72 27.06 0.94
CA ASP A 360 26.53 27.57 2.07
C ASP A 360 26.27 26.82 3.39
N ILE A 361 25.50 25.73 3.40
CA ILE A 361 25.18 25.01 4.63
C ILE A 361 26.13 23.82 4.80
N GLU A 362 26.86 23.83 5.92
CA GLU A 362 27.77 22.76 6.33
C GLU A 362 27.30 22.19 7.68
N PHE A 363 27.34 20.87 7.79
CA PHE A 363 27.04 20.14 9.01
C PHE A 363 28.33 19.55 9.56
N ASN A 364 28.43 19.45 10.89
CA ASN A 364 29.55 18.78 11.55
C ASN A 364 29.46 17.25 11.37
N ASN A 365 28.31 16.66 11.72
CA ASN A 365 28.11 15.22 11.69
C ASN A 365 26.65 14.90 11.35
N LEU A 366 26.22 15.17 10.10
CA LEU A 366 24.87 14.87 9.65
C LEU A 366 24.66 13.37 9.51
N GLY A 367 23.75 12.79 10.29
CA GLY A 367 23.43 11.35 10.25
C GLY A 367 22.13 11.04 9.54
N THR A 368 21.11 11.90 9.72
CA THR A 368 19.76 11.60 9.20
C THR A 368 19.12 12.82 8.56
N LEU A 369 18.53 12.58 7.39
CA LEU A 369 17.69 13.54 6.67
C LEU A 369 16.28 12.98 6.53
N VAL A 370 15.28 13.72 7.00
CA VAL A 370 13.86 13.45 6.78
C VAL A 370 13.30 14.48 5.81
N ILE A 371 12.54 14.03 4.81
CA ILE A 371 11.86 14.91 3.86
C ILE A 371 10.36 14.71 4.03
N ASP A 372 9.66 15.72 4.55
CA ASP A 372 8.21 15.67 4.70
C ASP A 372 7.53 16.20 3.42
N GLU A 373 6.43 15.54 3.02
CA GLU A 373 5.73 15.80 1.75
C GLU A 373 6.69 15.78 0.55
N GLU A 374 7.41 14.66 0.39
CA GLU A 374 8.49 14.46 -0.62
C GLU A 374 8.12 14.95 -2.01
N GLN A 375 6.84 14.89 -2.40
CA GLN A 375 6.32 15.33 -3.69
C GLN A 375 6.47 16.84 -3.97
N LYS A 376 6.66 17.64 -2.94
CA LYS A 376 6.83 19.09 -3.07
C LYS A 376 8.26 19.51 -3.36
N PHE A 377 9.21 18.57 -3.39
CA PHE A 377 10.63 18.83 -3.62
C PHE A 377 11.10 18.27 -4.96
N GLY A 378 11.87 19.06 -5.69
CA GLY A 378 12.47 18.63 -6.95
C GLY A 378 13.49 17.50 -6.79
N VAL A 379 13.66 16.69 -7.83
CA VAL A 379 14.62 15.58 -7.84
C VAL A 379 16.04 16.08 -7.64
N ASP A 380 16.43 17.15 -8.35
CA ASP A 380 17.78 17.73 -8.30
C ASP A 380 18.15 18.25 -6.90
N GLN A 381 17.15 18.80 -6.18
CA GLN A 381 17.35 19.28 -4.81
C GLN A 381 17.69 18.13 -3.86
N LYS A 382 16.97 17.00 -3.98
CA LYS A 382 17.22 15.82 -3.18
C LYS A 382 18.58 15.19 -3.50
N GLU A 383 18.89 15.03 -4.79
CA GLU A 383 20.16 14.47 -5.26
C GLU A 383 21.35 15.34 -4.82
N TYR A 384 21.19 16.65 -4.74
CA TYR A 384 22.25 17.54 -4.25
C TYR A 384 22.68 17.22 -2.82
N LEU A 385 21.74 17.08 -1.88
CA LEU A 385 22.08 16.74 -0.48
C LEU A 385 22.61 15.31 -0.34
N ILE A 386 22.03 14.35 -1.06
CA ILE A 386 22.48 12.97 -1.06
C ILE A 386 23.91 12.85 -1.59
N ASN A 387 24.24 13.58 -2.63
CA ASN A 387 25.60 13.59 -3.21
C ASN A 387 26.60 14.30 -2.30
N LYS A 388 26.17 15.37 -1.61
CA LYS A 388 27.03 16.10 -0.66
C LYS A 388 27.31 15.33 0.63
N TYR A 389 26.32 14.55 1.11
CA TYR A 389 26.39 13.73 2.32
C TYR A 389 25.96 12.29 2.02
N PRO A 390 26.80 11.50 1.35
CA PRO A 390 26.40 10.17 0.87
C PRO A 390 26.18 9.15 1.99
N THR A 391 26.66 9.43 3.19
CA THR A 391 26.59 8.54 4.38
C THR A 391 25.31 8.68 5.19
N ILE A 392 24.41 9.63 4.85
CA ILE A 392 23.19 9.88 5.64
C ILE A 392 22.12 8.84 5.44
N HIS A 393 21.36 8.54 6.49
CA HIS A 393 20.06 7.86 6.37
C HIS A 393 19.02 8.82 5.83
N LEU A 394 18.25 8.37 4.84
CA LEU A 394 17.20 9.16 4.19
C LEU A 394 15.84 8.56 4.47
N PHE A 395 14.96 9.35 5.09
CA PHE A 395 13.56 9.01 5.27
C PHE A 395 12.68 10.03 4.56
N SER A 396 11.70 9.53 3.83
CA SER A 396 10.71 10.38 3.15
C SER A 396 9.34 10.11 3.74
N LEU A 397 8.61 11.16 4.08
CA LEU A 397 7.23 11.06 4.54
C LEU A 397 6.29 11.51 3.43
N SER A 398 5.21 10.77 3.22
CA SER A 398 4.20 11.14 2.22
C SER A 398 2.79 10.76 2.68
N ALA A 399 1.84 11.68 2.50
CA ALA A 399 0.42 11.40 2.67
C ALA A 399 -0.19 10.76 1.41
N THR A 400 0.32 11.15 0.24
CA THR A 400 -0.10 10.61 -1.06
C THR A 400 1.14 10.07 -1.75
N PRO A 401 1.33 8.75 -1.79
CA PRO A 401 2.50 8.19 -2.46
C PRO A 401 2.46 8.60 -3.93
N ILE A 402 3.52 9.29 -4.37
CA ILE A 402 3.69 9.54 -5.80
C ILE A 402 3.88 8.19 -6.47
N PRO A 403 3.20 7.92 -7.57
CA PRO A 403 3.34 6.66 -8.30
C PRO A 403 4.80 6.27 -8.58
N ARG A 404 5.67 7.25 -8.91
CA ARG A 404 7.11 7.02 -9.13
C ARG A 404 7.84 6.53 -7.87
N THR A 405 7.62 7.15 -6.72
CA THR A 405 8.30 6.78 -5.47
C THR A 405 7.80 5.43 -4.97
N LEU A 406 6.49 5.17 -5.12
CA LEU A 406 5.90 3.88 -4.85
C LEU A 406 6.47 2.80 -5.77
N GLN A 407 6.62 3.08 -7.07
CA GLN A 407 7.26 2.15 -8.02
C GLN A 407 8.71 1.85 -7.61
N MET A 408 9.50 2.83 -7.19
CA MET A 408 10.87 2.59 -6.71
C MET A 408 10.91 1.64 -5.50
N SER A 409 9.92 1.75 -4.62
CA SER A 409 9.80 0.84 -3.46
C SER A 409 9.37 -0.56 -3.89
N LEU A 410 8.43 -0.68 -4.83
CA LEU A 410 8.02 -1.97 -5.42
C LEU A 410 9.15 -2.67 -6.14
N LEU A 411 10.07 -1.91 -6.74
CA LEU A 411 11.28 -2.42 -7.39
C LEU A 411 12.37 -2.81 -6.37
N GLY A 412 12.10 -2.69 -5.07
CA GLY A 412 13.09 -2.96 -4.02
C GLY A 412 14.32 -2.05 -4.09
N LEU A 413 14.14 -0.82 -4.58
CA LEU A 413 15.17 0.23 -4.66
C LEU A 413 15.05 1.25 -3.51
N LYS A 414 13.92 1.21 -2.80
CA LYS A 414 13.62 2.05 -1.65
C LYS A 414 12.76 1.23 -0.68
N ASP A 415 13.11 1.21 0.59
CA ASP A 415 12.31 0.52 1.61
C ASP A 415 10.98 1.24 1.83
N LEU A 416 9.94 0.49 2.19
CA LEU A 416 8.59 1.02 2.35
C LEU A 416 7.99 0.61 3.70
N SER A 417 7.50 1.60 4.43
CA SER A 417 6.64 1.40 5.61
C SER A 417 5.28 2.03 5.36
N ILE A 418 4.21 1.31 5.68
CA ILE A 418 2.85 1.78 5.46
C ILE A 418 2.13 1.89 6.79
N ILE A 419 1.54 3.06 7.04
CA ILE A 419 0.66 3.31 8.16
C ILE A 419 -0.77 3.37 7.59
N GLY A 420 -1.45 2.22 7.56
CA GLY A 420 -2.78 2.07 6.97
C GLY A 420 -3.91 2.19 7.99
N THR A 421 -3.61 2.01 9.28
CA THR A 421 -4.61 2.08 10.37
C THR A 421 -4.70 3.47 10.97
N PRO A 422 -5.92 4.07 11.02
CA PRO A 422 -6.11 5.36 11.68
C PRO A 422 -5.93 5.24 13.19
N PRO A 423 -5.52 6.33 13.89
CA PRO A 423 -5.59 6.40 15.34
C PRO A 423 -7.03 6.16 15.85
N SER A 424 -7.16 5.53 17.03
CA SER A 424 -8.44 5.08 17.59
C SER A 424 -9.52 6.18 17.74
N ASN A 425 -9.09 7.42 17.94
CA ASN A 425 -10.00 8.55 18.16
C ASN A 425 -10.39 9.32 16.89
N ARG A 426 -10.00 8.84 15.71
CA ARG A 426 -10.27 9.55 14.46
C ARG A 426 -11.56 9.07 13.82
N ILE A 427 -12.49 10.02 13.61
CA ILE A 427 -13.78 9.77 12.95
C ILE A 427 -13.66 10.06 11.45
N SER A 428 -14.28 9.23 10.61
CA SER A 428 -14.33 9.43 9.16
C SER A 428 -15.03 10.74 8.79
N ILE A 429 -14.56 11.38 7.72
CA ILE A 429 -15.08 12.65 7.23
C ILE A 429 -16.24 12.37 6.28
N ARG A 430 -17.43 12.88 6.58
CA ARG A 430 -18.55 12.83 5.65
C ARG A 430 -18.33 13.77 4.47
N THR A 431 -18.40 13.22 3.27
CA THR A 431 -18.14 13.96 2.03
C THR A 431 -19.41 14.07 1.22
N TYR A 432 -19.84 15.32 0.92
CA TYR A 432 -21.00 15.61 0.10
C TYR A 432 -20.54 16.21 -1.24
N VAL A 433 -20.91 15.57 -2.33
CA VAL A 433 -20.68 16.07 -3.69
C VAL A 433 -22.01 16.51 -4.25
N GLN A 434 -22.15 17.81 -4.49
CA GLN A 434 -23.42 18.36 -4.95
C GLN A 434 -23.24 19.65 -5.75
N LYS A 435 -24.26 20.00 -6.52
CA LYS A 435 -24.33 21.30 -7.18
C LYS A 435 -24.35 22.41 -6.11
N TYR A 436 -23.69 23.54 -6.42
CA TYR A 436 -23.77 24.71 -5.54
C TYR A 436 -25.20 25.21 -5.37
N GLU A 437 -25.63 25.33 -4.12
CA GLU A 437 -26.86 25.94 -3.67
C GLU A 437 -26.63 26.78 -2.42
N SER A 438 -27.14 28.01 -2.39
CA SER A 438 -26.94 28.92 -1.25
C SER A 438 -27.46 28.34 0.06
N VAL A 439 -28.55 27.57 0.02
CA VAL A 439 -29.14 26.91 1.19
C VAL A 439 -28.18 25.90 1.82
N ALA A 440 -27.48 25.13 0.99
CA ALA A 440 -26.50 24.15 1.47
C ALA A 440 -25.28 24.84 2.11
N LEU A 441 -24.82 25.95 1.53
CA LEU A 441 -23.76 26.78 2.11
C LEU A 441 -24.16 27.33 3.49
N ILE A 442 -25.36 27.91 3.59
CA ILE A 442 -25.91 28.44 4.84
C ILE A 442 -25.96 27.36 5.93
N SER A 443 -26.51 26.20 5.58
CA SER A 443 -26.64 25.08 6.51
C SER A 443 -25.26 24.59 6.99
N ALA A 444 -24.28 24.46 6.07
CA ALA A 444 -22.93 24.03 6.43
C ALA A 444 -22.25 25.01 7.40
N ILE A 445 -22.38 26.34 7.15
CA ILE A 445 -21.80 27.38 8.00
C ILE A 445 -22.49 27.42 9.37
N LYS A 446 -23.82 27.47 9.41
CA LYS A 446 -24.58 27.52 10.67
C LYS A 446 -24.31 26.31 11.55
N ASN A 447 -24.38 25.11 11.00
CA ASN A 447 -24.11 23.87 11.75
C ASN A 447 -22.71 23.85 12.38
N GLU A 448 -21.71 24.45 11.73
CA GLU A 448 -20.37 24.49 12.29
C GLU A 448 -20.22 25.56 13.36
N LEU A 449 -20.82 26.73 13.17
CA LEU A 449 -20.81 27.80 14.18
C LEU A 449 -21.53 27.39 15.47
N GLU A 450 -22.68 26.69 15.36
CA GLU A 450 -23.41 26.14 16.51
C GLU A 450 -22.58 25.16 17.35
N ARG A 451 -21.62 24.48 16.71
CA ARG A 451 -20.68 23.56 17.37
C ARG A 451 -19.42 24.25 17.91
N ASN A 452 -19.31 25.57 17.77
CA ASN A 452 -18.09 26.35 18.06
C ASN A 452 -16.86 25.79 17.29
N GLY A 453 -17.04 25.42 16.03
CA GLY A 453 -16.00 24.95 15.14
C GLY A 453 -15.57 26.02 14.16
N GLN A 454 -14.54 25.68 13.37
CA GLN A 454 -13.99 26.57 12.36
C GLN A 454 -14.21 25.99 10.97
N ILE A 455 -14.25 26.86 9.97
CA ILE A 455 -14.61 26.53 8.59
C ILE A 455 -13.47 26.87 7.66
N PHE A 456 -13.11 25.92 6.79
CA PHE A 456 -12.28 26.19 5.62
C PHE A 456 -13.14 26.35 4.38
N ILE A 457 -12.97 27.44 3.64
CA ILE A 457 -13.54 27.63 2.31
C ILE A 457 -12.39 27.70 1.30
N VAL A 458 -12.40 26.81 0.34
CA VAL A 458 -11.33 26.73 -0.67
C VAL A 458 -11.90 27.02 -2.06
N VAL A 459 -11.19 27.86 -2.79
CA VAL A 459 -11.52 28.22 -4.18
C VAL A 459 -10.35 27.90 -5.11
N PRO A 460 -10.61 27.52 -6.38
CA PRO A 460 -9.53 27.14 -7.29
C PRO A 460 -8.68 28.35 -7.79
N ARG A 461 -9.25 29.54 -7.79
CA ARG A 461 -8.60 30.76 -8.31
C ARG A 461 -8.88 31.95 -7.41
N ILE A 462 -7.93 32.90 -7.35
CA ILE A 462 -8.07 34.15 -6.59
C ILE A 462 -9.29 34.95 -7.04
N SER A 463 -9.61 34.92 -8.35
CA SER A 463 -10.78 35.60 -8.93
C SER A 463 -12.14 35.11 -8.39
N HIS A 464 -12.19 33.93 -7.75
CA HIS A 464 -13.43 33.40 -7.14
C HIS A 464 -13.61 33.85 -5.69
N ILE A 465 -12.60 34.43 -5.03
CA ILE A 465 -12.70 34.90 -3.65
C ILE A 465 -13.79 35.96 -3.49
N PRO A 466 -13.88 37.04 -4.32
CA PRO A 466 -14.92 38.05 -4.18
C PRO A 466 -16.34 37.50 -4.29
N PHE A 467 -16.55 36.46 -5.10
CA PHE A 467 -17.84 35.78 -5.20
C PHE A 467 -18.22 35.15 -3.84
N VAL A 468 -17.29 34.41 -3.23
CA VAL A 468 -17.54 33.77 -1.93
C VAL A 468 -17.78 34.80 -0.82
N GLU A 469 -16.98 35.89 -0.79
CA GLU A 469 -17.18 36.97 0.17
C GLU A 469 -18.57 37.62 0.03
N ASN A 470 -19.02 37.84 -1.22
CA ASN A 470 -20.34 38.39 -1.48
C ASN A 470 -21.45 37.42 -1.05
N GLU A 471 -21.28 36.10 -1.30
CA GLU A 471 -22.23 35.11 -0.80
C GLU A 471 -22.30 35.12 0.72
N ILE A 472 -21.16 35.12 1.44
CA ILE A 472 -21.12 35.20 2.89
C ILE A 472 -21.80 36.49 3.41
N LYS A 473 -21.55 37.62 2.81
CA LYS A 473 -22.19 38.89 3.20
C LYS A 473 -23.70 38.87 3.03
N LYS A 474 -24.21 38.19 2.00
CA LYS A 474 -25.66 38.03 1.77
C LYS A 474 -26.34 37.19 2.86
N LEU A 475 -25.57 36.34 3.56
CA LEU A 475 -26.14 35.45 4.59
C LEU A 475 -26.57 36.18 5.86
N ASN A 476 -26.17 37.43 6.07
CA ASN A 476 -26.43 38.19 7.29
C ASN A 476 -26.10 37.42 8.57
N ILE A 477 -25.02 36.62 8.55
CA ILE A 477 -24.48 35.87 9.70
C ILE A 477 -23.29 36.65 10.24
N ASP A 478 -23.23 36.79 11.56
CA ASP A 478 -22.02 37.33 12.22
C ASP A 478 -20.91 36.28 12.16
N LEU A 479 -20.08 36.34 11.10
CA LEU A 479 -19.00 35.42 10.81
C LEU A 479 -17.69 36.18 10.64
N SER A 480 -16.77 35.99 11.58
CA SER A 480 -15.42 36.50 11.43
C SER A 480 -14.65 35.65 10.40
N TYR A 481 -14.18 36.28 9.32
CA TYR A 481 -13.43 35.56 8.28
C TYR A 481 -12.13 36.26 7.90
N GLY A 482 -11.16 35.46 7.50
CA GLY A 482 -9.90 35.89 6.93
C GLY A 482 -9.72 35.36 5.52
N VAL A 483 -8.93 36.06 4.71
CA VAL A 483 -8.62 35.67 3.33
C VAL A 483 -7.13 35.38 3.22
N GLY A 484 -6.76 34.26 2.54
CA GLY A 484 -5.38 33.88 2.29
C GLY A 484 -5.14 33.43 0.85
N HIS A 485 -4.26 34.10 0.10
CA HIS A 485 -3.91 33.70 -1.26
C HIS A 485 -2.47 34.11 -1.65
N SER A 486 -1.93 33.45 -2.68
CA SER A 486 -0.52 33.55 -3.09
C SER A 486 -0.03 34.95 -3.54
N LYS A 487 -0.94 35.88 -3.85
CA LYS A 487 -0.59 37.26 -4.21
C LYS A 487 -0.47 38.19 -3.00
N MET A 488 -0.88 37.76 -1.81
CA MET A 488 -0.68 38.54 -0.59
C MET A 488 0.79 38.52 -0.16
N LYS A 489 1.19 39.50 0.64
CA LYS A 489 2.50 39.46 1.31
C LYS A 489 2.53 38.27 2.25
N GLU A 490 3.62 37.55 2.29
CA GLU A 490 3.76 36.32 3.08
C GLU A 490 3.44 36.55 4.57
N LYS A 491 3.84 37.71 5.10
CA LYS A 491 3.54 38.08 6.48
C LYS A 491 2.02 38.20 6.75
N ASP A 492 1.30 38.84 5.81
CA ASP A 492 -0.16 38.99 5.96
C ASP A 492 -0.88 37.63 5.92
N ILE A 493 -0.37 36.70 5.10
CA ILE A 493 -0.88 35.31 5.06
C ILE A 493 -0.69 34.64 6.42
N GLU A 494 0.51 34.78 7.00
CA GLU A 494 0.83 34.19 8.30
C GLU A 494 -0.02 34.76 9.43
N ASP A 495 -0.17 36.06 9.48
CA ASP A 495 -0.98 36.73 10.50
C ASP A 495 -2.41 36.20 10.44
N VAL A 496 -2.98 36.04 9.25
CA VAL A 496 -4.31 35.44 9.06
C VAL A 496 -4.36 33.97 9.55
N PHE A 497 -3.33 33.17 9.24
CA PHE A 497 -3.27 31.77 9.67
C PHE A 497 -3.07 31.64 11.18
N ILE A 498 -2.26 32.50 11.79
CA ILE A 498 -2.06 32.52 13.25
C ILE A 498 -3.37 32.88 13.94
N SER A 499 -4.08 33.92 13.48
CA SER A 499 -5.38 34.31 14.01
C SER A 499 -6.42 33.21 13.84
N PHE A 500 -6.41 32.49 12.71
CA PHE A 500 -7.29 31.34 12.50
C PHE A 500 -6.94 30.18 13.46
N THR A 501 -5.65 29.88 13.64
CA THR A 501 -5.21 28.81 14.55
C THR A 501 -5.55 29.12 16.01
N LYS A 502 -5.49 30.39 16.41
CA LYS A 502 -5.89 30.85 17.73
C LYS A 502 -7.41 30.88 17.94
N GLY A 503 -8.21 30.73 16.88
CA GLY A 503 -9.67 30.80 16.96
C GLY A 503 -10.23 32.23 16.92
N GLU A 504 -9.42 33.25 16.67
CA GLU A 504 -9.84 34.65 16.51
C GLU A 504 -10.67 34.84 15.22
N ILE A 505 -10.43 33.98 14.23
CA ILE A 505 -11.16 33.91 12.94
C ILE A 505 -11.89 32.58 12.87
N GLN A 506 -13.18 32.61 12.56
CA GLN A 506 -14.06 31.44 12.45
C GLN A 506 -14.02 30.80 11.07
N CYS A 507 -13.78 31.59 10.03
CA CYS A 507 -13.76 31.12 8.65
C CYS A 507 -12.51 31.58 7.92
N LEU A 508 -11.83 30.66 7.24
CA LEU A 508 -10.70 30.96 6.38
C LEU A 508 -11.05 30.69 4.92
N ILE A 509 -11.07 31.74 4.10
CA ILE A 509 -11.27 31.66 2.66
C ILE A 509 -9.88 31.66 1.99
N SER A 510 -9.58 30.62 1.22
CA SER A 510 -8.25 30.57 0.60
C SER A 510 -8.24 29.85 -0.75
N THR A 511 -7.13 29.98 -1.44
CA THR A 511 -6.76 29.13 -2.57
C THR A 511 -6.00 27.89 -2.05
N ASN A 512 -5.30 27.15 -2.93
CA ASN A 512 -4.56 25.91 -2.62
C ASN A 512 -3.45 26.04 -1.54
N ILE A 513 -3.27 27.19 -0.92
CA ILE A 513 -2.25 27.40 0.13
C ILE A 513 -2.46 26.46 1.32
N ILE A 514 -3.71 26.08 1.62
CA ILE A 514 -4.06 25.13 2.70
C ILE A 514 -3.59 23.69 2.41
N GLU A 515 -3.23 23.36 1.20
CA GLU A 515 -2.69 22.04 0.83
C GLU A 515 -1.41 21.67 1.61
N SER A 516 -0.77 22.64 2.26
CA SER A 516 0.53 22.48 2.92
C SER A 516 0.42 22.14 4.41
N GLY A 517 0.20 20.88 4.77
CA GLY A 517 0.55 20.28 6.07
C GLY A 517 -0.01 20.83 7.38
N ILE A 518 -0.70 21.97 7.41
CA ILE A 518 -1.12 22.67 8.63
C ILE A 518 -2.17 21.88 9.40
N ASP A 519 -1.97 21.77 10.72
CA ASP A 519 -2.90 21.13 11.66
C ASP A 519 -3.72 22.16 12.41
N ILE A 520 -5.05 22.16 12.24
CA ILE A 520 -5.97 23.02 12.95
C ILE A 520 -7.05 22.17 13.60
N LYS A 521 -6.95 22.01 14.91
CA LYS A 521 -7.78 21.09 15.68
C LYS A 521 -9.28 21.41 15.62
N ASN A 522 -9.67 22.68 15.49
CA ASN A 522 -11.07 23.10 15.51
C ASN A 522 -11.71 23.23 14.12
N ALA A 523 -10.95 23.05 13.05
CA ALA A 523 -11.49 23.09 11.69
C ALA A 523 -12.16 21.76 11.34
N ASN A 524 -13.49 21.70 11.43
CA ASN A 524 -14.25 20.47 11.20
C ASN A 524 -15.16 20.55 9.95
N THR A 525 -15.30 21.72 9.32
CA THR A 525 -16.03 21.86 8.06
C THR A 525 -15.15 22.41 6.96
N LEU A 526 -15.10 21.69 5.84
CA LEU A 526 -14.42 22.09 4.60
C LEU A 526 -15.45 22.32 3.52
N ILE A 527 -15.38 23.46 2.84
CA ILE A 527 -16.23 23.82 1.70
C ILE A 527 -15.33 24.10 0.52
N ILE A 528 -15.49 23.39 -0.60
CA ILE A 528 -14.71 23.59 -1.82
C ILE A 528 -15.64 24.03 -2.93
N PHE A 529 -15.44 25.24 -3.43
CA PHE A 529 -16.14 25.75 -4.60
C PHE A 529 -15.47 25.30 -5.89
N ASN A 530 -16.26 25.06 -6.93
CA ASN A 530 -15.78 24.59 -8.23
C ASN A 530 -14.82 23.39 -8.08
N SER A 531 -15.20 22.42 -7.28
CA SER A 531 -14.41 21.25 -6.91
C SER A 531 -13.97 20.42 -8.13
N ASN A 532 -14.71 20.48 -9.23
CA ASN A 532 -14.38 19.88 -10.52
C ASN A 532 -13.06 20.37 -11.14
N LEU A 533 -12.58 21.55 -10.75
CA LEU A 533 -11.31 22.14 -11.25
C LEU A 533 -10.08 21.64 -10.49
N PHE A 534 -10.24 20.92 -9.40
CA PHE A 534 -9.14 20.37 -8.62
C PHE A 534 -8.76 18.95 -9.07
N GLY A 535 -7.51 18.57 -8.83
CA GLY A 535 -7.06 17.19 -8.96
C GLY A 535 -7.56 16.31 -7.81
N LEU A 536 -7.70 14.99 -8.05
CA LEU A 536 -8.19 14.04 -7.05
C LEU A 536 -7.30 14.03 -5.80
N SER A 537 -5.99 13.96 -5.96
CA SER A 537 -5.02 14.01 -4.86
C SER A 537 -5.08 15.32 -4.08
N GLN A 538 -5.33 16.46 -4.75
CA GLN A 538 -5.51 17.77 -4.09
C GLN A 538 -6.76 17.78 -3.21
N LEU A 539 -7.90 17.34 -3.76
CA LEU A 539 -9.16 17.23 -3.02
C LEU A 539 -9.01 16.33 -1.80
N TYR A 540 -8.30 15.21 -1.95
CA TYR A 540 -8.06 14.28 -0.85
C TYR A 540 -7.18 14.92 0.24
N GLN A 541 -6.10 15.60 -0.13
CA GLN A 541 -5.24 16.33 0.81
C GLN A 541 -6.00 17.44 1.54
N LEU A 542 -6.83 18.21 0.81
CA LEU A 542 -7.69 19.23 1.40
C LEU A 542 -8.71 18.62 2.37
N ARG A 543 -9.37 17.52 1.98
CA ARG A 543 -10.27 16.78 2.86
C ARG A 543 -9.59 16.35 4.16
N GLY A 544 -8.36 15.87 4.07
CA GLY A 544 -7.57 15.46 5.24
C GLY A 544 -7.17 16.61 6.19
N ARG A 545 -7.41 17.88 5.83
CA ARG A 545 -7.13 19.04 6.69
C ARG A 545 -8.18 19.23 7.78
N VAL A 546 -9.38 18.70 7.64
CA VAL A 546 -10.43 18.72 8.66
C VAL A 546 -10.56 17.37 9.38
N GLY A 547 -11.26 17.34 10.51
CA GLY A 547 -11.52 16.11 11.25
C GLY A 547 -10.33 15.58 12.04
N ARG A 548 -9.58 16.46 12.68
CA ARG A 548 -8.46 16.11 13.57
C ARG A 548 -8.81 16.20 15.05
N SER A 549 -10.09 16.41 15.35
CA SER A 549 -10.65 16.42 16.69
C SER A 549 -11.61 15.22 16.89
N ASN A 550 -12.10 15.04 18.09
CA ASN A 550 -13.13 14.04 18.42
C ASN A 550 -14.53 14.39 17.87
N LYS A 551 -14.65 15.48 17.09
CA LYS A 551 -15.90 15.91 16.46
C LYS A 551 -15.92 15.40 15.02
N ARG A 552 -17.11 14.95 14.57
CA ARG A 552 -17.29 14.53 13.16
C ARG A 552 -17.09 15.72 12.22
N ALA A 553 -16.27 15.54 11.19
CA ALA A 553 -16.02 16.54 10.19
C ALA A 553 -16.85 16.32 8.91
N TYR A 554 -17.03 17.41 8.17
CA TYR A 554 -17.80 17.47 6.94
C TYR A 554 -17.02 18.14 5.83
N ALA A 555 -17.11 17.58 4.62
CA ALA A 555 -16.52 18.16 3.41
C ALA A 555 -17.63 18.35 2.36
N TYR A 556 -17.86 19.58 1.97
CA TYR A 556 -18.83 19.96 0.94
C TYR A 556 -18.09 20.32 -0.34
N LEU A 557 -18.25 19.48 -1.37
CA LEU A 557 -17.63 19.65 -2.68
C LEU A 557 -18.67 20.21 -3.64
N PHE A 558 -18.71 21.53 -3.75
CA PHE A 558 -19.62 22.20 -4.66
C PHE A 558 -19.07 22.21 -6.09
N HIS A 559 -19.89 21.89 -7.03
CA HIS A 559 -19.57 21.92 -8.45
C HIS A 559 -20.59 22.71 -9.25
N ASP A 560 -20.25 23.08 -10.48
CA ASP A 560 -21.14 23.72 -11.43
C ASP A 560 -22.25 22.75 -11.90
N SER A 561 -23.18 23.21 -12.75
CA SER A 561 -24.23 22.34 -13.28
C SER A 561 -23.64 21.14 -14.04
N GLU A 562 -24.21 19.96 -13.89
CA GLU A 562 -23.74 18.71 -14.52
C GLU A 562 -23.58 18.80 -16.04
N LYS A 563 -24.35 19.69 -16.72
CA LYS A 563 -24.25 19.94 -18.16
C LYS A 563 -22.92 20.58 -18.58
N LEU A 564 -22.20 21.23 -17.65
CA LEU A 564 -20.95 21.93 -17.87
C LEU A 564 -19.71 21.13 -17.39
N ILE A 565 -19.94 20.00 -16.71
CA ILE A 565 -18.86 19.20 -16.12
C ILE A 565 -18.44 18.09 -17.08
N ASN A 566 -17.13 17.95 -17.27
CA ASN A 566 -16.57 16.80 -17.96
C ASN A 566 -16.83 15.51 -17.18
N LYS A 567 -17.19 14.41 -17.86
CA LYS A 567 -17.42 13.09 -17.27
C LYS A 567 -16.26 12.64 -16.38
N THR A 568 -15.02 12.92 -16.77
CA THR A 568 -13.81 12.63 -15.99
C THR A 568 -13.77 13.39 -14.67
N ALA A 569 -14.20 14.65 -14.63
CA ALA A 569 -14.26 15.43 -13.40
C ALA A 569 -15.35 14.91 -12.45
N LEU A 570 -16.52 14.52 -12.98
CA LEU A 570 -17.59 13.92 -12.19
C LEU A 570 -17.13 12.58 -11.58
N LYS A 571 -16.46 11.72 -12.36
CA LYS A 571 -15.88 10.46 -11.87
C LYS A 571 -14.91 10.70 -10.70
N LYS A 572 -14.03 11.69 -10.78
CA LYS A 572 -13.13 12.07 -9.67
C LYS A 572 -13.86 12.39 -8.38
N LEU A 573 -14.93 13.18 -8.48
CA LEU A 573 -15.72 13.59 -7.32
C LEU A 573 -16.48 12.40 -6.72
N GLN A 574 -17.04 11.51 -7.55
CA GLN A 574 -17.70 10.28 -7.11
C GLN A 574 -16.74 9.32 -6.43
N VAL A 575 -15.55 9.12 -6.99
CA VAL A 575 -14.48 8.33 -6.36
C VAL A 575 -14.19 8.86 -4.97
N LEU A 576 -14.00 10.17 -4.80
CA LEU A 576 -13.71 10.77 -3.50
C LEU A 576 -14.87 10.61 -2.50
N ALA A 577 -16.12 10.65 -2.96
CA ALA A 577 -17.30 10.42 -2.12
C ALA A 577 -17.39 8.95 -1.66
N ASN A 578 -17.09 8.00 -2.54
CA ASN A 578 -17.15 6.57 -2.23
C ASN A 578 -16.07 6.12 -1.23
N TYR A 579 -14.90 6.76 -1.25
CA TYR A 579 -13.82 6.47 -0.33
C TYR A 579 -13.92 7.30 0.97
N GLU A 580 -14.98 7.07 1.75
CA GLU A 580 -15.16 7.71 3.07
C GLU A 580 -14.25 7.12 4.14
N ASN A 581 -13.79 5.88 3.97
CA ASN A 581 -12.94 5.20 4.94
C ASN A 581 -11.55 5.83 5.01
N LEU A 582 -11.06 6.00 6.23
CA LEU A 582 -9.69 6.44 6.49
C LEU A 582 -8.70 5.37 6.02
N GLY A 583 -7.58 5.79 5.44
CA GLY A 583 -6.56 4.87 4.92
C GLY A 583 -6.70 4.48 3.43
N SER A 584 -7.64 5.09 2.70
CA SER A 584 -7.87 4.82 1.27
C SER A 584 -6.88 5.54 0.33
N ASN A 585 -5.84 6.17 0.85
CA ASN A 585 -4.88 6.98 0.08
C ASN A 585 -4.17 6.19 -1.04
N PHE A 586 -3.88 4.90 -0.84
CA PHE A 586 -3.30 4.04 -1.88
C PHE A 586 -4.26 3.78 -3.02
N GLN A 587 -5.50 3.45 -2.70
CA GLN A 587 -6.56 3.22 -3.69
C GLN A 587 -6.83 4.49 -4.49
N LEU A 588 -6.91 5.64 -3.79
CA LEU A 588 -7.07 6.95 -4.43
C LEU A 588 -5.87 7.35 -5.29
N ALA A 589 -4.65 7.02 -4.89
CA ALA A 589 -3.47 7.27 -5.71
C ALA A 589 -3.51 6.46 -7.01
N ASN A 590 -3.98 5.22 -6.96
CA ASN A 590 -4.18 4.38 -8.14
C ASN A 590 -5.30 4.95 -9.05
N GLU A 591 -6.44 5.35 -8.47
CA GLU A 591 -7.52 6.01 -9.23
C GLU A 591 -7.07 7.34 -9.87
N ASP A 592 -6.30 8.16 -9.13
CA ASP A 592 -5.75 9.41 -9.67
C ASP A 592 -4.82 9.15 -10.86
N LEU A 593 -4.07 8.05 -10.79
CA LEU A 593 -3.17 7.58 -11.83
C LEU A 593 -3.96 7.17 -13.10
N GLU A 594 -5.03 6.43 -12.94
CA GLU A 594 -5.91 6.03 -14.03
C GLU A 594 -6.60 7.24 -14.67
N ILE A 595 -7.10 8.17 -13.86
CA ILE A 595 -7.83 9.35 -14.34
C ILE A 595 -6.91 10.38 -15.01
N ARG A 596 -5.71 10.61 -14.49
CA ARG A 596 -4.73 11.56 -15.07
C ARG A 596 -4.02 11.02 -16.30
N GLY A 597 -3.97 9.69 -16.40
CA GLY A 597 -3.10 9.05 -17.38
C GLY A 597 -1.61 9.16 -17.02
N ALA A 598 -0.76 8.39 -17.71
CA ALA A 598 0.68 8.28 -17.41
C ALA A 598 1.51 9.55 -17.65
N GLY A 599 0.92 10.64 -18.16
CA GLY A 599 1.66 11.84 -18.58
C GLY A 599 2.55 12.48 -17.51
N ASN A 600 2.15 12.38 -16.24
CA ASN A 600 2.88 13.01 -15.12
C ASN A 600 3.68 12.03 -14.23
N LEU A 601 3.66 10.73 -14.55
CA LEU A 601 4.23 9.69 -13.67
C LEU A 601 5.75 9.64 -13.67
N LEU A 602 6.37 9.86 -14.82
CA LEU A 602 7.78 9.54 -15.05
C LEU A 602 8.58 10.72 -15.65
N GLY A 603 7.98 11.92 -15.75
CA GLY A 603 8.51 13.05 -16.50
C GLY A 603 8.03 13.04 -17.95
N ASP A 604 8.05 14.21 -18.59
CA ASP A 604 7.48 14.41 -19.94
C ASP A 604 8.06 13.46 -21.01
N GLU A 605 9.32 13.06 -20.85
CA GLU A 605 10.00 12.13 -21.79
C GLU A 605 9.50 10.68 -21.70
N GLN A 606 8.88 10.26 -20.58
CA GLN A 606 8.48 8.88 -20.34
C GLN A 606 6.96 8.65 -20.48
N SER A 607 6.20 9.72 -20.47
CA SER A 607 4.73 9.67 -20.51
C SER A 607 4.16 9.03 -21.78
N GLY A 608 4.83 9.21 -22.92
CA GLY A 608 4.47 8.59 -24.18
C GLY A 608 4.56 7.06 -24.14
N HIS A 609 5.59 6.52 -23.46
CA HIS A 609 5.89 5.09 -23.48
C HIS A 609 4.93 4.25 -22.64
N VAL A 610 4.41 4.81 -21.54
CA VAL A 610 3.40 4.13 -20.73
C VAL A 610 2.07 4.08 -21.47
N LYS A 611 1.73 5.13 -22.24
CA LYS A 611 0.56 5.10 -23.15
C LYS A 611 0.70 4.08 -24.26
N ASP A 612 1.92 3.84 -24.74
CA ASP A 612 2.17 2.89 -25.82
C ASP A 612 1.83 1.44 -25.46
N ILE A 613 2.03 1.04 -24.21
CA ILE A 613 1.88 -0.36 -23.76
C ILE A 613 0.99 -0.56 -22.54
N GLY A 614 0.46 0.51 -21.94
CA GLY A 614 -0.37 0.48 -20.72
C GLY A 614 0.44 0.43 -19.44
N ILE A 615 -0.21 0.85 -18.33
CA ILE A 615 0.44 1.07 -17.04
C ILE A 615 0.93 -0.25 -16.42
N GLU A 616 0.05 -1.27 -16.33
CA GLU A 616 0.37 -2.53 -15.67
C GLU A 616 1.50 -3.27 -16.38
N LEU A 617 1.45 -3.36 -17.72
CA LEU A 617 2.49 -4.02 -18.49
C LEU A 617 3.84 -3.29 -18.36
N TYR A 618 3.83 -1.94 -18.40
CA TYR A 618 5.04 -1.14 -18.20
C TYR A 618 5.69 -1.43 -16.84
N GLN A 619 4.87 -1.48 -15.77
CA GLN A 619 5.36 -1.75 -14.41
C GLN A 619 5.92 -3.16 -14.26
N SER A 620 5.23 -4.16 -14.81
CA SER A 620 5.72 -5.54 -14.83
C SER A 620 7.05 -5.63 -15.55
N MET A 621 7.16 -5.08 -16.78
CA MET A 621 8.41 -5.10 -17.56
C MET A 621 9.56 -4.38 -16.84
N LEU A 622 9.29 -3.28 -16.14
CA LEU A 622 10.30 -2.57 -15.36
C LEU A 622 10.77 -3.39 -14.15
N LYS A 623 9.84 -4.05 -13.45
CA LYS A 623 10.16 -4.93 -12.32
C LYS A 623 11.03 -6.10 -12.77
N ASP A 624 10.62 -6.80 -13.83
CA ASP A 624 11.35 -7.94 -14.37
C ASP A 624 12.77 -7.54 -14.81
N GLU A 625 12.92 -6.37 -15.45
CA GLU A 625 14.23 -5.88 -15.90
C GLU A 625 15.14 -5.50 -14.70
N VAL A 626 14.61 -4.89 -13.65
CA VAL A 626 15.37 -4.55 -12.44
C VAL A 626 15.80 -5.83 -11.70
N GLU A 627 14.91 -6.82 -11.55
CA GLU A 627 15.22 -8.12 -10.94
C GLU A 627 16.29 -8.87 -11.75
N ARG A 628 16.18 -8.84 -13.07
CA ARG A 628 17.15 -9.45 -13.97
C ARG A 628 18.54 -8.85 -13.80
N GLN A 629 18.64 -7.52 -13.77
CA GLN A 629 19.92 -6.84 -13.63
C GLN A 629 20.53 -7.00 -12.24
N LYS A 630 19.70 -7.10 -11.17
CA LYS A 630 20.18 -7.41 -9.81
C LYS A 630 20.82 -8.79 -9.73
N ASN A 631 20.26 -9.77 -10.44
CA ASN A 631 20.70 -11.16 -10.37
C ASN A 631 21.80 -11.51 -11.38
N ASN A 632 22.33 -10.54 -12.14
CA ASN A 632 23.29 -10.74 -13.24
C ASN A 632 22.89 -11.87 -14.21
N ASN A 633 21.61 -12.16 -14.35
CA ASN A 633 21.12 -13.19 -15.26
C ASN A 633 21.25 -12.70 -16.71
N ALA A 634 21.89 -13.53 -17.53
CA ALA A 634 21.99 -13.33 -18.98
C ALA A 634 20.59 -13.20 -19.61
N GLU A 635 20.55 -12.63 -20.81
CA GLU A 635 19.31 -12.44 -21.58
C GLU A 635 18.50 -13.73 -21.65
N ILE A 636 17.46 -13.82 -20.84
CA ILE A 636 16.36 -14.71 -21.14
C ILE A 636 15.59 -13.96 -22.23
N GLU A 637 15.67 -14.49 -23.46
CA GLU A 637 14.79 -14.04 -24.54
C GLU A 637 13.36 -14.05 -23.98
N ASP A 638 12.62 -12.96 -24.21
CA ASP A 638 11.20 -12.86 -23.84
C ASP A 638 10.39 -13.80 -24.71
N ASP A 639 10.51 -15.05 -24.45
CA ASP A 639 9.71 -16.07 -25.05
C ASP A 639 8.44 -16.24 -24.20
N TYR A 640 7.52 -15.29 -24.33
CA TYR A 640 6.15 -15.38 -23.82
C TYR A 640 5.36 -16.32 -24.71
N ASP A 641 5.78 -17.59 -24.78
CA ASP A 641 4.89 -18.59 -25.35
C ASP A 641 3.81 -18.92 -24.35
N GLU A 642 2.59 -18.79 -24.78
CA GLU A 642 1.43 -19.20 -24.01
C GLU A 642 1.60 -20.67 -23.63
N PHE A 643 1.44 -20.98 -22.33
CA PHE A 643 1.41 -22.36 -21.90
C PHE A 643 0.12 -22.98 -22.46
N GLU A 644 0.27 -23.95 -23.35
CA GLU A 644 -0.85 -24.66 -23.94
C GLU A 644 -1.25 -25.84 -23.07
N PHE A 645 -2.51 -25.82 -22.65
CA PHE A 645 -3.08 -26.92 -21.92
C PHE A 645 -4.34 -27.44 -22.59
N ASP A 646 -4.42 -28.75 -22.80
CA ASP A 646 -5.64 -29.42 -23.21
C ASP A 646 -5.90 -30.63 -22.33
N ALA A 647 -7.13 -30.80 -21.86
CA ALA A 647 -7.53 -31.92 -21.01
C ALA A 647 -8.90 -32.46 -21.42
N PHE A 648 -9.15 -33.74 -21.12
CA PHE A 648 -10.43 -34.39 -21.43
C PHE A 648 -11.48 -34.16 -20.35
N PHE A 649 -11.27 -33.34 -19.34
CA PHE A 649 -12.18 -32.95 -18.26
C PHE A 649 -12.41 -31.43 -18.25
N GLU A 650 -13.47 -30.99 -17.58
CA GLU A 650 -13.82 -29.58 -17.44
C GLU A 650 -13.08 -28.93 -16.26
N TYR A 651 -12.63 -27.67 -16.46
CA TYR A 651 -11.85 -26.91 -15.48
C TYR A 651 -12.18 -25.41 -15.57
N TYR A 652 -13.23 -25.00 -14.91
CA TYR A 652 -13.71 -23.61 -14.87
C TYR A 652 -14.47 -23.37 -13.57
N ILE A 653 -14.89 -22.13 -13.31
CA ILE A 653 -15.76 -21.78 -12.16
C ILE A 653 -17.20 -21.68 -12.66
N PRO A 654 -18.07 -22.65 -12.34
CA PRO A 654 -19.45 -22.66 -12.84
C PRO A 654 -20.29 -21.46 -12.40
N LYS A 655 -21.15 -20.94 -13.28
CA LYS A 655 -22.07 -19.82 -12.97
C LYS A 655 -23.07 -20.12 -11.87
N ASN A 656 -23.43 -21.38 -11.70
CA ASN A 656 -24.29 -21.81 -10.60
C ASN A 656 -23.59 -21.82 -9.23
N TYR A 657 -22.27 -21.86 -9.22
CA TYR A 657 -21.47 -21.75 -8.00
C TYR A 657 -21.13 -20.29 -7.65
N ILE A 658 -20.69 -19.51 -8.63
CA ILE A 658 -20.47 -18.06 -8.49
C ILE A 658 -21.17 -17.36 -9.66
N SER A 659 -22.33 -16.75 -9.38
CA SER A 659 -23.20 -16.17 -10.42
C SER A 659 -22.67 -14.87 -11.00
N ASP A 660 -21.91 -14.09 -10.20
CA ASP A 660 -21.39 -12.79 -10.62
C ASP A 660 -20.11 -12.94 -11.45
N ASP A 661 -20.14 -12.46 -12.69
CA ASP A 661 -19.02 -12.54 -13.63
C ASP A 661 -17.78 -11.77 -13.16
N ILE A 662 -17.96 -10.65 -12.44
CA ILE A 662 -16.84 -9.86 -11.88
C ILE A 662 -16.14 -10.65 -10.78
N SER A 663 -16.90 -11.21 -9.85
CA SER A 663 -16.35 -12.05 -8.76
C SER A 663 -15.59 -13.25 -9.29
N ARG A 664 -16.10 -13.91 -10.36
CA ARG A 664 -15.40 -15.01 -11.03
C ARG A 664 -14.08 -14.55 -11.64
N LEU A 665 -14.08 -13.41 -12.33
CA LEU A 665 -12.90 -12.85 -12.96
C LEU A 665 -11.80 -12.52 -11.93
N ILE A 666 -12.18 -11.94 -10.79
CA ILE A 666 -11.26 -11.66 -9.67
C ILE A 666 -10.60 -12.95 -9.19
N ILE A 667 -11.37 -13.99 -8.99
CA ILE A 667 -10.87 -15.29 -8.52
C ILE A 667 -9.94 -15.92 -9.58
N TYR A 668 -10.32 -15.91 -10.85
CA TYR A 668 -9.46 -16.39 -11.93
C TYR A 668 -8.14 -15.64 -11.97
N ARG A 669 -8.17 -14.31 -11.81
CA ARG A 669 -6.96 -13.48 -11.78
C ARG A 669 -6.06 -13.81 -10.58
N LYS A 670 -6.64 -14.06 -9.40
CA LYS A 670 -5.90 -14.53 -8.23
C LYS A 670 -5.24 -15.89 -8.49
N PHE A 671 -5.97 -16.82 -9.07
CA PHE A 671 -5.46 -18.12 -9.42
C PHE A 671 -4.33 -18.06 -10.45
N THR A 672 -4.52 -17.35 -11.55
CA THR A 672 -3.55 -17.30 -12.66
C THR A 672 -2.30 -16.48 -12.33
N ASN A 673 -2.38 -15.53 -11.38
CA ASN A 673 -1.24 -14.73 -10.91
C ASN A 673 -0.47 -15.40 -9.76
N SER A 674 -0.96 -16.51 -9.21
CA SER A 674 -0.26 -17.25 -8.15
C SER A 674 1.07 -17.79 -8.64
N LYS A 675 2.16 -17.46 -7.94
CA LYS A 675 3.53 -17.84 -8.32
C LYS A 675 3.94 -19.21 -7.75
N ASN A 676 3.28 -19.68 -6.72
CA ASN A 676 3.57 -20.93 -6.06
C ASN A 676 2.31 -21.64 -5.58
N ILE A 677 2.45 -22.93 -5.23
CA ILE A 677 1.34 -23.79 -4.83
C ILE A 677 0.68 -23.30 -3.54
N GLN A 678 1.44 -22.66 -2.63
CA GLN A 678 0.87 -22.16 -1.38
C GLN A 678 -0.09 -20.99 -1.63
N GLU A 679 0.23 -20.10 -2.56
CA GLU A 679 -0.66 -19.01 -2.97
C GLU A 679 -1.94 -19.56 -3.61
N LEU A 680 -1.85 -20.58 -4.48
CA LEU A 680 -3.02 -21.25 -5.05
C LEU A 680 -3.93 -21.84 -3.95
N LYS A 681 -3.34 -22.48 -2.94
CA LYS A 681 -4.10 -23.01 -1.79
C LYS A 681 -4.80 -21.92 -1.02
N ASN A 682 -4.14 -20.80 -0.78
CA ASN A 682 -4.75 -19.65 -0.08
C ASN A 682 -5.98 -19.11 -0.83
N VAL A 683 -5.93 -19.08 -2.18
CA VAL A 683 -7.09 -18.69 -3.01
C VAL A 683 -8.21 -19.72 -2.88
N LEU A 684 -7.89 -21.01 -2.87
CA LEU A 684 -8.87 -22.08 -2.71
C LEU A 684 -9.54 -22.01 -1.33
N ASP A 685 -8.76 -21.75 -0.27
CA ASP A 685 -9.28 -21.55 1.10
C ASP A 685 -10.20 -20.32 1.16
N GLU A 686 -9.86 -19.21 0.47
CA GLU A 686 -10.72 -18.02 0.37
C GLU A 686 -12.05 -18.35 -0.32
N ILE A 687 -12.02 -19.14 -1.39
CA ILE A 687 -13.24 -19.56 -2.10
C ILE A 687 -14.12 -20.41 -1.18
N TYR A 688 -13.52 -21.35 -0.44
CA TYR A 688 -14.22 -22.18 0.51
C TYR A 688 -14.90 -21.36 1.61
N ASP A 689 -14.19 -20.39 2.18
CA ASP A 689 -14.71 -19.52 3.24
C ASP A 689 -15.88 -18.62 2.77
N ARG A 690 -15.89 -18.23 1.49
CA ARG A 690 -16.88 -17.28 0.94
C ARG A 690 -18.09 -17.97 0.31
N TYR A 691 -17.87 -19.09 -0.37
CA TYR A 691 -18.89 -19.74 -1.23
C TYR A 691 -19.18 -21.18 -0.81
N GLY A 692 -18.46 -21.73 0.17
CA GLY A 692 -18.64 -23.10 0.63
C GLY A 692 -17.91 -24.14 -0.23
N ASN A 693 -18.41 -25.39 -0.20
CA ASN A 693 -17.79 -26.50 -0.92
C ASN A 693 -17.72 -26.21 -2.43
N TYR A 694 -16.53 -26.34 -3.00
CA TYR A 694 -16.31 -26.10 -4.41
C TYR A 694 -16.60 -27.35 -5.27
N PRO A 695 -17.11 -27.16 -6.49
CA PRO A 695 -17.41 -28.26 -7.42
C PRO A 695 -16.14 -28.86 -8.03
N VAL A 696 -16.27 -30.00 -8.69
CA VAL A 696 -15.15 -30.77 -9.26
C VAL A 696 -14.38 -29.94 -10.31
N GLU A 697 -15.04 -29.11 -11.09
CA GLU A 697 -14.45 -28.24 -12.11
C GLU A 697 -13.46 -27.24 -11.50
N VAL A 698 -13.74 -26.70 -10.30
CA VAL A 698 -12.84 -25.82 -9.55
C VAL A 698 -11.62 -26.58 -9.03
N THR A 699 -11.83 -27.81 -8.55
CA THR A 699 -10.73 -28.71 -8.13
C THR A 699 -9.81 -29.03 -9.33
N ASN A 700 -10.41 -29.30 -10.47
CA ASN A 700 -9.67 -29.56 -11.72
C ASN A 700 -8.86 -28.32 -12.14
N LEU A 701 -9.44 -27.12 -12.07
CA LEU A 701 -8.75 -25.86 -12.35
C LEU A 701 -7.53 -25.67 -11.41
N PHE A 702 -7.70 -25.89 -10.11
CA PHE A 702 -6.62 -25.83 -9.14
C PHE A 702 -5.48 -26.80 -9.47
N ASN A 703 -5.82 -28.05 -9.80
CA ASN A 703 -4.84 -29.07 -10.18
C ASN A 703 -4.13 -28.70 -11.47
N LEU A 704 -4.85 -28.17 -12.46
CA LEU A 704 -4.28 -27.69 -13.72
C LEU A 704 -3.26 -26.56 -13.49
N LEU A 705 -3.62 -25.57 -12.69
CA LEU A 705 -2.71 -24.45 -12.37
C LEU A 705 -1.50 -24.91 -11.55
N THR A 706 -1.67 -25.89 -10.70
CA THR A 706 -0.54 -26.56 -9.99
C THR A 706 0.41 -27.22 -11.00
N ILE A 707 -0.14 -27.93 -11.98
CA ILE A 707 0.63 -28.54 -13.07
C ILE A 707 1.34 -27.44 -13.88
N LYS A 708 0.64 -26.35 -14.25
CA LYS A 708 1.22 -25.23 -14.99
C LYS A 708 2.43 -24.64 -14.25
N ILE A 709 2.33 -24.35 -12.95
CA ILE A 709 3.45 -23.83 -12.16
C ILE A 709 4.65 -24.77 -12.19
N LYS A 710 4.44 -26.08 -11.93
CA LYS A 710 5.50 -27.08 -11.97
C LYS A 710 6.10 -27.25 -13.36
N SER A 711 5.28 -27.18 -14.40
CA SER A 711 5.71 -27.32 -15.81
C SER A 711 6.61 -26.18 -16.25
N LEU A 712 6.25 -24.95 -15.92
CA LEU A 712 7.03 -23.77 -16.29
C LEU A 712 8.45 -23.81 -15.70
N THR A 713 8.62 -24.36 -14.48
CA THR A 713 9.97 -24.52 -13.88
C THR A 713 10.84 -25.55 -14.60
N LEU A 714 10.23 -26.48 -15.33
CA LEU A 714 10.93 -27.52 -16.12
C LEU A 714 11.09 -27.15 -17.61
N GLY A 715 10.62 -25.96 -18.03
CA GLY A 715 10.66 -25.55 -19.42
C GLY A 715 9.68 -26.28 -20.35
N ILE A 716 8.56 -26.77 -19.77
CA ILE A 716 7.45 -27.39 -20.53
C ILE A 716 6.56 -26.28 -21.07
N SER A 717 6.24 -26.35 -22.39
CA SER A 717 5.39 -25.37 -23.08
C SER A 717 3.98 -25.88 -23.35
N LYS A 718 3.79 -27.21 -23.45
CA LYS A 718 2.49 -27.80 -23.79
C LYS A 718 2.26 -29.09 -23.05
N ILE A 719 1.05 -29.27 -22.55
CA ILE A 719 0.56 -30.52 -21.96
C ILE A 719 -0.80 -30.86 -22.54
N ASN A 720 -0.92 -32.04 -23.10
CA ASN A 720 -2.20 -32.56 -23.58
C ASN A 720 -2.55 -33.84 -22.83
N ILE A 721 -3.58 -33.76 -22.02
CA ILE A 721 -4.05 -34.87 -21.17
C ILE A 721 -5.20 -35.59 -21.86
N LYS A 722 -4.96 -36.81 -22.29
CA LYS A 722 -5.95 -37.72 -22.85
C LYS A 722 -6.26 -38.85 -21.88
N ARG A 723 -7.33 -39.60 -22.10
CA ARG A 723 -7.77 -40.69 -21.16
C ARG A 723 -6.67 -41.69 -20.86
N ASN A 724 -5.92 -42.11 -21.88
CA ASN A 724 -4.95 -43.21 -21.78
C ASN A 724 -3.49 -42.75 -21.72
N PHE A 725 -3.19 -41.52 -22.09
CA PHE A 725 -1.83 -40.98 -22.11
C PHE A 725 -1.79 -39.47 -21.99
N ILE A 726 -0.62 -38.97 -21.59
CA ILE A 726 -0.34 -37.56 -21.39
C ILE A 726 0.83 -37.22 -22.33
N ASP A 727 0.60 -36.31 -23.26
CA ASP A 727 1.64 -35.76 -24.14
C ASP A 727 2.21 -34.48 -23.52
N ILE A 728 3.53 -34.41 -23.40
CA ILE A 728 4.27 -33.27 -22.83
C ILE A 728 5.27 -32.79 -23.84
N THR A 729 5.29 -31.47 -24.11
CA THR A 729 6.25 -30.85 -25.01
C THR A 729 7.12 -29.85 -24.25
N PHE A 730 8.42 -30.00 -24.36
CA PHE A 730 9.41 -29.11 -23.78
C PHE A 730 9.82 -28.05 -24.81
N LYS A 731 10.01 -26.83 -24.35
CA LYS A 731 10.58 -25.73 -25.15
C LYS A 731 12.10 -25.70 -25.02
N LYS A 732 12.60 -25.72 -23.80
CA LYS A 732 14.03 -25.82 -23.47
C LYS A 732 14.16 -26.75 -22.27
N ALA A 733 14.64 -27.95 -22.45
CA ALA A 733 15.01 -28.84 -21.35
C ALA A 733 16.49 -28.64 -21.02
N SER A 734 16.81 -28.53 -19.71
CA SER A 734 18.22 -28.54 -19.28
C SER A 734 18.84 -29.91 -19.55
N GLN A 735 20.16 -29.98 -19.69
CA GLN A 735 20.87 -31.27 -19.93
C GLN A 735 20.49 -32.31 -18.88
N LYS A 736 20.41 -31.89 -17.58
CA LYS A 736 19.99 -32.76 -16.48
C LYS A 736 18.59 -33.35 -16.71
N ILE A 737 17.63 -32.52 -17.11
CA ILE A 737 16.25 -32.98 -17.39
C ILE A 737 16.26 -33.97 -18.56
N LEU A 738 17.06 -33.75 -19.62
CA LEU A 738 17.20 -34.65 -20.74
C LEU A 738 17.76 -36.00 -20.30
N ASP A 739 18.79 -36.04 -19.45
CA ASP A 739 19.38 -37.24 -18.92
C ASP A 739 18.36 -38.03 -18.06
N ASP A 740 17.61 -37.36 -17.19
CA ASP A 740 16.54 -37.97 -16.40
C ASP A 740 15.44 -38.54 -17.30
N LEU A 741 15.06 -37.85 -18.37
CA LEU A 741 14.06 -38.34 -19.35
C LEU A 741 14.55 -39.57 -20.11
N ILE A 742 15.82 -39.62 -20.51
CA ILE A 742 16.41 -40.78 -21.16
C ILE A 742 16.38 -41.99 -20.24
N GLN A 743 16.74 -41.81 -18.96
CA GLN A 743 16.67 -42.88 -17.99
C GLN A 743 15.23 -43.38 -17.79
N MET A 744 14.26 -42.48 -17.68
CA MET A 744 12.83 -42.83 -17.54
C MET A 744 12.30 -43.56 -18.81
N ALA A 745 12.83 -43.23 -19.99
CA ALA A 745 12.49 -43.94 -21.23
C ALA A 745 13.05 -45.35 -21.23
N GLN A 746 14.27 -45.57 -20.74
CA GLN A 746 14.88 -46.90 -20.55
C GLN A 746 14.11 -47.76 -19.55
N GLU A 747 13.55 -47.12 -18.51
CA GLU A 747 12.68 -47.78 -17.50
C GLU A 747 11.26 -48.05 -18.06
N ASN A 748 10.93 -47.73 -19.29
CA ASN A 748 9.60 -47.82 -19.92
C ASN A 748 8.48 -46.99 -19.20
N ILE A 749 8.86 -45.97 -18.45
CA ILE A 749 7.92 -45.08 -17.76
C ILE A 749 7.34 -44.08 -18.75
N ILE A 750 8.16 -43.58 -19.64
CA ILE A 750 7.79 -42.63 -20.69
C ILE A 750 8.18 -43.18 -22.08
N LYS A 751 7.51 -42.67 -23.11
CA LYS A 751 7.87 -42.90 -24.50
C LYS A 751 8.32 -41.58 -25.15
N MET A 752 9.52 -41.52 -25.66
CA MET A 752 9.98 -40.39 -26.48
C MET A 752 9.24 -40.37 -27.80
N GLN A 753 8.61 -39.24 -28.15
CA GLN A 753 7.94 -39.04 -29.43
C GLN A 753 8.81 -38.23 -30.39
N SER A 754 9.59 -37.28 -29.86
CA SER A 754 10.55 -36.47 -30.57
C SER A 754 11.68 -36.03 -29.63
N SER A 755 12.63 -35.23 -30.12
CA SER A 755 13.70 -34.64 -29.31
C SER A 755 13.15 -33.68 -28.20
N SER A 756 11.93 -33.21 -28.33
CA SER A 756 11.31 -32.24 -27.42
C SER A 756 9.95 -32.69 -26.87
N SER A 757 9.46 -33.88 -27.23
CA SER A 757 8.16 -34.36 -26.80
C SER A 757 8.20 -35.78 -26.27
N ILE A 758 7.45 -35.98 -25.15
CA ILE A 758 7.32 -37.27 -24.50
C ILE A 758 5.85 -37.63 -24.31
N GLN A 759 5.59 -38.93 -24.19
CA GLN A 759 4.29 -39.48 -23.87
C GLN A 759 4.39 -40.33 -22.60
N ILE A 760 3.53 -40.08 -21.64
CA ILE A 760 3.38 -40.87 -20.40
C ILE A 760 2.14 -41.72 -20.54
N LYS A 761 2.24 -43.02 -20.34
CA LYS A 761 1.10 -43.92 -20.34
C LYS A 761 0.35 -43.83 -19.01
N ASN A 762 -0.93 -43.59 -19.09
CA ASN A 762 -1.81 -43.61 -17.90
C ASN A 762 -2.36 -45.05 -17.71
N ASN A 763 -1.80 -45.78 -16.77
CA ASN A 763 -2.17 -47.16 -16.54
C ASN A 763 -3.47 -47.32 -15.66
N ASP A 764 -3.81 -46.28 -14.89
CA ASP A 764 -4.99 -46.23 -14.04
C ASP A 764 -5.88 -45.05 -14.44
N SER A 765 -7.07 -45.37 -14.94
CA SER A 765 -8.07 -44.34 -15.31
C SER A 765 -8.62 -43.54 -14.14
N LYS A 766 -8.22 -43.84 -12.90
CA LYS A 766 -8.77 -43.26 -11.67
C LYS A 766 -7.98 -42.07 -11.11
N ASP A 767 -6.69 -41.92 -11.35
CA ASP A 767 -5.92 -40.76 -10.81
C ASP A 767 -4.81 -40.23 -11.70
N LEU A 768 -5.24 -39.49 -12.67
CA LEU A 768 -4.41 -38.83 -13.69
C LEU A 768 -3.45 -37.79 -13.09
N PHE A 769 -3.92 -37.08 -12.10
CA PHE A 769 -3.11 -36.11 -11.36
C PHE A 769 -2.00 -36.79 -10.54
N TYR A 770 -2.25 -38.00 -10.05
CA TYR A 770 -1.23 -38.80 -9.37
C TYR A 770 -0.11 -39.17 -10.35
N THR A 771 -0.44 -39.62 -11.57
CA THR A 771 0.54 -39.97 -12.60
C THR A 771 1.45 -38.79 -12.97
N ILE A 772 0.86 -37.61 -13.15
CA ILE A 772 1.62 -36.37 -13.44
C ILE A 772 2.50 -35.98 -12.25
N ASN A 773 1.98 -36.05 -11.03
CA ASN A 773 2.75 -35.71 -9.83
C ASN A 773 3.89 -36.70 -9.61
N LEU A 774 3.72 -37.99 -9.91
CA LEU A 774 4.79 -38.98 -9.87
C LEU A 774 5.90 -38.65 -10.87
N PHE A 775 5.53 -38.22 -12.08
CA PHE A 775 6.47 -37.76 -13.10
C PHE A 775 7.28 -36.56 -12.60
N TYR A 776 6.64 -35.53 -12.03
CA TYR A 776 7.34 -34.37 -11.46
C TYR A 776 8.25 -34.75 -10.29
N LYS A 777 7.82 -35.67 -9.43
CA LYS A 777 8.63 -36.15 -8.31
C LYS A 777 9.91 -36.85 -8.80
N LYS A 778 9.84 -37.63 -9.88
CA LYS A 778 11.02 -38.25 -10.50
C LYS A 778 11.97 -37.24 -11.12
N LEU A 779 11.48 -36.09 -11.61
CA LEU A 779 12.31 -34.96 -12.06
C LEU A 779 12.79 -34.04 -10.92
N GLY A 780 12.63 -34.47 -9.64
CA GLY A 780 13.15 -33.75 -8.47
C GLY A 780 12.27 -32.61 -7.99
N LEU A 781 11.05 -32.41 -8.48
CA LEU A 781 10.08 -31.47 -7.97
C LEU A 781 9.19 -32.14 -6.89
N LYS A 782 9.15 -31.54 -5.68
CA LYS A 782 8.30 -32.00 -4.58
C LYS A 782 6.84 -31.53 -4.72
#